data_b823035a7a73c17a13841658a0fa59ce
#
_entry.id   b823035a7a73c17a13841658a0fa59ce
#
_cell.length_a   1.000
_cell.length_b   1.000
_cell.length_c   1.000
_cell.angle_alpha   90.00
_cell.angle_beta   90.00
_cell.angle_gamma   90.00
#
_symmetry.space_group_name_H-M   'P 1'
#
loop_
_entity.id
_entity.type
_entity.pdbx_description
1 polymer ?
#
loop_
_entity_poly.entity_id
_entity_poly.type
_entity_poly.pdbx_seq_one_letter_code
_entity_poly.pdbx_strand_id
1 'polypeptide(L)'
;MIPELGHLALILALCLALVQSSLPLVGAWRGDRQWMSLARPAAWGQFAFLAFAFGCLTWAFLRDDFSVAYVAGNSNSALPWYYKFSAVWGAHEGSLLLWALILGGWTFAVSIFSRQLPEVMLARVLAVMGMISTGFLLFLIITSNPFSRLLPQTPMDGNDLNPLLQDVGLIVHPPMLYMGYVGFSVAFAFAIAALLGGRLDAAWARWSRPWTLVAWAFLGIGIVLGSWWAYYELGWGGWWFWDPVENASFMPWLVGTALIHSLAVTEKRGVFKSWTVLLAIAAFSLSLLGTFLVRSGVLTSVHAFASDPERGVFILAFLLLVVGGSLTLFALRAPVVKSQVGFALWSRETLLLLNNLMLVVAASMILLGTLYPLLLDALSGAKLSVGPPYFNAMFLPLMAALMAALAVGVLVRWKDTPSRWLLGMLTPVLVASAVLAAAGSMYFGDFNWAVLAVFLLSAWVVLAGFRDFLDKTRHKGVLAGARSLTRSYWGMQLAHLGIAVCAIGIVLSSQYSAQRDLRMSPGDTVELGGYHFLFDGAKHHEGPNYTSDKGSIHVSRDGKEIATLHPEKRLYTVQSSMMTEAGIDAGFTRDLYVALGEPLENGAWAVRVHVKPFVRWIWFGGLLMGLGGALAALDRRYRVKVKTRVREAXGLAGQGA
;
A
#
# COMPACT_ATOMS: atom_id res chain seq x y z
N MET A 1 24.73 -27.34 3.68
CA MET A 1 25.31 -26.44 4.72
C MET A 1 24.72 -25.03 4.69
N ILE A 2 24.60 -24.38 3.52
CA ILE A 2 24.03 -23.00 3.45
C ILE A 2 22.60 -22.93 4.00
N PRO A 3 21.69 -23.87 3.64
CA PRO A 3 20.34 -23.82 4.24
C PRO A 3 20.35 -23.96 5.76
N GLU A 4 21.24 -24.79 6.32
CA GLU A 4 21.34 -24.94 7.77
C GLU A 4 21.87 -23.67 8.43
N LEU A 5 22.80 -22.96 7.77
CA LEU A 5 23.26 -21.65 8.27
C LEU A 5 22.13 -20.62 8.24
N GLY A 6 21.29 -20.65 7.19
CA GLY A 6 20.11 -19.77 7.14
C GLY A 6 19.13 -20.07 8.26
N HIS A 7 18.89 -21.34 8.54
CA HIS A 7 18.00 -21.74 9.64
C HIS A 7 18.58 -21.33 10.99
N LEU A 8 19.88 -21.52 11.20
CA LEU A 8 20.57 -21.06 12.42
C LEU A 8 20.43 -19.54 12.58
N ALA A 9 20.59 -18.81 11.47
CA ALA A 9 20.44 -17.35 11.51
C ALA A 9 19.02 -16.93 11.95
N LEU A 10 17.99 -17.65 11.50
CA LEU A 10 16.62 -17.40 11.95
C LEU A 10 16.47 -17.62 13.46
N ILE A 11 17.08 -18.71 13.97
CA ILE A 11 17.05 -19.00 15.41
C ILE A 11 17.76 -17.91 16.20
N LEU A 12 18.92 -17.44 15.72
CA LEU A 12 19.67 -16.37 16.39
C LEU A 12 18.89 -15.04 16.31
N ALA A 13 18.22 -14.77 15.20
CA ALA A 13 17.34 -13.59 15.10
C ALA A 13 16.20 -13.67 16.11
N LEU A 14 15.61 -14.86 16.29
CA LEU A 14 14.57 -15.07 17.31
C LEU A 14 15.10 -14.80 18.72
N CYS A 15 16.29 -15.30 19.03
CA CYS A 15 16.91 -15.06 20.34
C CYS A 15 17.08 -13.56 20.60
N LEU A 16 17.56 -12.82 19.59
CA LEU A 16 17.73 -11.37 19.72
C LEU A 16 16.40 -10.63 19.77
N ALA A 17 15.38 -11.11 19.04
CA ALA A 17 14.04 -10.53 19.13
C ALA A 17 13.45 -10.71 20.53
N LEU A 18 13.69 -11.85 21.16
CA LEU A 18 13.26 -12.10 22.54
C LEU A 18 13.97 -11.16 23.53
N VAL A 19 15.27 -10.95 23.35
CA VAL A 19 16.01 -9.98 24.17
C VAL A 19 15.45 -8.57 23.95
N GLN A 20 15.28 -8.18 22.68
CA GLN A 20 14.77 -6.84 22.33
C GLN A 20 13.38 -6.60 22.92
N SER A 21 12.53 -7.62 22.94
CA SER A 21 11.13 -7.49 23.39
C SER A 21 10.98 -7.48 24.91
N SER A 22 11.96 -7.96 25.67
CA SER A 22 11.83 -8.15 27.10
C SER A 22 12.71 -7.22 27.92
N LEU A 23 14.03 -7.28 27.79
CA LEU A 23 14.95 -6.57 28.67
C LEU A 23 14.81 -5.04 28.57
N PRO A 24 14.74 -4.42 27.37
CA PRO A 24 14.52 -2.98 27.31
C PRO A 24 13.19 -2.53 27.91
N LEU A 25 12.15 -3.34 27.77
CA LEU A 25 10.83 -3.02 28.32
C LEU A 25 10.87 -3.01 29.86
N VAL A 26 11.48 -4.04 30.44
CA VAL A 26 11.68 -4.12 31.90
C VAL A 26 12.58 -2.98 32.36
N GLY A 27 13.64 -2.68 31.61
CA GLY A 27 14.53 -1.56 31.90
C GLY A 27 13.81 -0.23 31.91
N ALA A 28 12.90 -0.01 30.96
CA ALA A 28 12.08 1.20 30.89
C ALA A 28 11.17 1.31 32.12
N TRP A 29 10.58 0.17 32.53
CA TRP A 29 9.71 0.12 33.71
C TRP A 29 10.49 0.39 35.00
N ARG A 30 11.70 -0.18 35.13
CA ARG A 30 12.55 -0.05 36.35
C ARG A 30 13.43 1.19 36.35
N GLY A 31 13.57 1.87 35.20
CA GLY A 31 14.53 2.97 35.07
C GLY A 31 15.98 2.49 34.91
N ASP A 32 16.18 1.26 34.47
CA ASP A 32 17.52 0.67 34.32
C ASP A 32 18.05 0.97 32.91
N ARG A 33 18.99 1.92 32.84
CA ARG A 33 19.55 2.38 31.56
C ARG A 33 20.38 1.31 30.86
N GLN A 34 21.02 0.41 31.60
CA GLN A 34 21.79 -0.68 31.00
C GLN A 34 20.89 -1.62 30.22
N TRP A 35 19.75 -1.97 30.82
CA TRP A 35 18.79 -2.84 30.14
C TRP A 35 18.14 -2.14 28.94
N MET A 36 17.79 -0.86 29.08
CA MET A 36 17.25 -0.09 27.96
C MET A 36 18.24 0.00 26.80
N SER A 37 19.54 0.10 27.09
CA SER A 37 20.58 0.22 26.07
C SER A 37 20.75 -1.04 25.21
N LEU A 38 20.20 -2.17 25.65
CA LEU A 38 20.26 -3.41 24.87
C LEU A 38 19.35 -3.37 23.63
N ALA A 39 18.39 -2.45 23.59
CA ALA A 39 17.41 -2.40 22.49
C ALA A 39 18.07 -2.20 21.13
N ARG A 40 19.00 -1.25 21.02
CA ARG A 40 19.66 -0.96 19.76
C ARG A 40 20.53 -2.11 19.24
N PRO A 41 21.50 -2.63 20.03
CA PRO A 41 22.30 -3.76 19.55
C PRO A 41 21.47 -4.99 19.20
N ALA A 42 20.40 -5.27 19.97
CA ALA A 42 19.51 -6.38 19.67
C ALA A 42 18.81 -6.19 18.32
N ALA A 43 18.34 -4.97 18.04
CA ALA A 43 17.73 -4.63 16.75
C ALA A 43 18.72 -4.80 15.60
N TRP A 44 19.96 -4.35 15.79
CA TRP A 44 21.00 -4.46 14.78
C TRP A 44 21.35 -5.92 14.48
N GLY A 45 21.53 -6.71 15.52
CA GLY A 45 21.87 -8.12 15.39
C GLY A 45 20.74 -8.92 14.76
N GLN A 46 19.50 -8.63 15.16
CA GLN A 46 18.32 -9.26 14.58
C GLN A 46 18.25 -9.00 13.08
N PHE A 47 18.41 -7.75 12.66
CA PHE A 47 18.38 -7.40 11.25
C PHE A 47 19.52 -8.06 10.49
N ALA A 48 20.73 -8.10 11.06
CA ALA A 48 21.87 -8.74 10.43
C ALA A 48 21.63 -10.23 10.19
N PHE A 49 21.08 -10.93 11.18
CA PHE A 49 20.79 -12.36 11.03
C PHE A 49 19.65 -12.61 10.04
N LEU A 50 18.62 -11.78 10.04
CA LEU A 50 17.55 -11.89 9.05
C LEU A 50 18.06 -11.65 7.63
N ALA A 51 18.91 -10.65 7.45
CA ALA A 51 19.53 -10.37 6.15
C ALA A 51 20.40 -11.55 5.70
N PHE A 52 21.15 -12.15 6.61
CA PHE A 52 21.96 -13.32 6.32
C PHE A 52 21.07 -14.52 5.92
N ALA A 53 19.99 -14.75 6.67
CA ALA A 53 19.06 -15.84 6.34
C ALA A 53 18.44 -15.63 4.95
N PHE A 54 18.02 -14.40 4.65
CA PHE A 54 17.48 -14.08 3.33
C PHE A 54 18.52 -14.29 2.24
N GLY A 55 19.77 -13.90 2.52
CA GLY A 55 20.89 -14.15 1.60
C GLY A 55 21.14 -15.65 1.35
N CYS A 56 21.02 -16.48 2.39
CA CYS A 56 21.15 -17.92 2.26
C CYS A 56 20.06 -18.51 1.36
N LEU A 57 18.82 -18.05 1.52
CA LEU A 57 17.71 -18.52 0.69
C LEU A 57 17.88 -18.05 -0.76
N THR A 58 18.29 -16.80 -0.94
CA THR A 58 18.58 -16.26 -2.28
C THR A 58 19.67 -17.06 -2.98
N TRP A 59 20.74 -17.38 -2.25
CA TRP A 59 21.83 -18.21 -2.78
C TRP A 59 21.32 -19.58 -3.22
N ALA A 60 20.45 -20.20 -2.41
CA ALA A 60 19.87 -21.50 -2.74
C ALA A 60 19.07 -21.44 -4.06
N PHE A 61 18.29 -20.37 -4.26
CA PHE A 61 17.55 -20.19 -5.52
C PHE A 61 18.49 -19.97 -6.70
N LEU A 62 19.49 -19.11 -6.56
CA LEU A 62 20.40 -18.78 -7.66
C LEU A 62 21.30 -19.95 -8.05
N ARG A 63 21.59 -20.85 -7.10
CA ARG A 63 22.43 -22.04 -7.35
C ARG A 63 21.61 -23.30 -7.66
N ASP A 64 20.30 -23.17 -7.78
CA ASP A 64 19.41 -24.30 -8.08
C ASP A 64 19.57 -25.44 -7.05
N ASP A 65 19.57 -25.08 -5.77
CA ASP A 65 19.69 -26.09 -4.70
C ASP A 65 18.32 -26.72 -4.45
N PHE A 66 17.98 -27.74 -5.25
CA PHE A 66 16.68 -28.40 -5.17
C PHE A 66 16.57 -29.33 -3.96
N SER A 67 17.62 -29.48 -3.16
CA SER A 67 17.50 -30.13 -1.85
C SER A 67 16.70 -29.28 -0.84
N VAL A 68 16.55 -27.98 -1.10
CA VAL A 68 15.67 -27.12 -0.32
C VAL A 68 14.26 -27.24 -0.90
N ALA A 69 13.30 -27.68 -0.07
CA ALA A 69 11.92 -27.95 -0.53
C ALA A 69 11.29 -26.73 -1.18
N TYR A 70 11.50 -25.55 -0.59
CA TYR A 70 10.94 -24.30 -1.08
C TYR A 70 11.50 -23.96 -2.48
N VAL A 71 12.79 -24.17 -2.70
CA VAL A 71 13.41 -23.93 -4.01
C VAL A 71 12.86 -24.93 -5.05
N ALA A 72 12.80 -26.22 -4.70
CA ALA A 72 12.28 -27.25 -5.60
C ALA A 72 10.82 -27.01 -5.99
N GLY A 73 10.03 -26.45 -5.09
CA GLY A 73 8.62 -26.17 -5.34
C GLY A 73 8.35 -24.90 -6.15
N ASN A 74 9.33 -23.98 -6.26
CA ASN A 74 9.08 -22.64 -6.79
C ASN A 74 10.15 -22.15 -7.76
N SER A 75 10.98 -23.02 -8.29
CA SER A 75 12.01 -22.66 -9.25
C SER A 75 12.34 -23.86 -10.13
N ASN A 76 13.14 -23.61 -11.17
CA ASN A 76 13.55 -24.63 -12.12
C ASN A 76 14.86 -24.18 -12.75
N SER A 77 15.65 -25.12 -13.25
CA SER A 77 16.94 -24.81 -13.87
C SER A 77 16.81 -23.92 -15.10
N ALA A 78 15.69 -24.01 -15.82
CA ALA A 78 15.44 -23.19 -17.03
C ALA A 78 14.93 -21.80 -16.72
N LEU A 79 14.56 -21.51 -15.46
CA LEU A 79 14.02 -20.19 -15.08
C LEU A 79 15.09 -19.11 -15.22
N PRO A 80 14.80 -17.95 -15.86
CA PRO A 80 15.78 -16.87 -15.91
C PRO A 80 16.24 -16.42 -14.52
N TRP A 81 17.50 -16.02 -14.40
CA TRP A 81 18.11 -15.74 -13.10
C TRP A 81 17.37 -14.65 -12.32
N TYR A 82 16.86 -13.62 -13.01
CA TYR A 82 16.15 -12.54 -12.35
C TYR A 82 14.82 -13.01 -11.74
N TYR A 83 14.21 -14.02 -12.34
CA TYR A 83 13.02 -14.65 -11.73
C TYR A 83 13.39 -15.67 -10.65
N LYS A 84 14.58 -16.28 -10.72
CA LYS A 84 15.08 -17.07 -9.58
C LYS A 84 15.25 -16.18 -8.35
N PHE A 85 15.76 -14.95 -8.56
CA PHE A 85 15.92 -13.97 -7.48
C PHE A 85 14.54 -13.58 -6.89
N SER A 86 13.59 -13.22 -7.73
CA SER A 86 12.27 -12.80 -7.23
C SER A 86 11.43 -13.97 -6.73
N ALA A 87 11.72 -15.19 -7.17
CA ALA A 87 11.05 -16.39 -6.67
C ALA A 87 11.28 -16.59 -5.16
N VAL A 88 12.33 -16.01 -4.61
CA VAL A 88 12.57 -16.05 -3.15
C VAL A 88 11.33 -15.63 -2.39
N TRP A 89 10.61 -14.61 -2.86
CA TRP A 89 9.37 -14.16 -2.23
C TRP A 89 8.12 -14.51 -3.03
N GLY A 90 8.22 -15.41 -3.98
CA GLY A 90 7.12 -15.77 -4.86
C GLY A 90 6.06 -16.68 -4.26
N ALA A 91 6.31 -17.24 -3.07
CA ALA A 91 5.36 -18.12 -2.40
C ALA A 91 5.44 -17.90 -0.89
N HIS A 92 4.79 -18.77 -0.13
CA HIS A 92 4.45 -18.52 1.28
C HIS A 92 5.68 -18.27 2.17
N GLU A 93 6.60 -19.27 2.23
CA GLU A 93 7.70 -19.22 3.21
C GLU A 93 8.64 -18.05 2.97
N GLY A 94 9.02 -17.85 1.70
CA GLY A 94 9.94 -16.77 1.35
C GLY A 94 9.30 -15.39 1.44
N SER A 95 8.00 -15.26 1.14
CA SER A 95 7.31 -13.99 1.28
C SER A 95 7.22 -13.58 2.75
N LEU A 96 7.06 -14.53 3.67
CA LEU A 96 7.06 -14.25 5.10
C LEU A 96 8.46 -13.96 5.63
N LEU A 97 9.49 -14.59 5.05
CA LEU A 97 10.87 -14.23 5.37
C LEU A 97 11.16 -12.78 4.93
N LEU A 98 10.69 -12.38 3.76
CA LEU A 98 10.79 -10.98 3.31
C LEU A 98 10.05 -10.06 4.27
N TRP A 99 8.86 -10.45 4.73
CA TRP A 99 8.07 -9.70 5.70
C TRP A 99 8.88 -9.48 6.99
N ALA A 100 9.49 -10.56 7.51
CA ALA A 100 10.32 -10.49 8.72
C ALA A 100 11.57 -9.63 8.51
N LEU A 101 12.21 -9.76 7.34
CA LEU A 101 13.40 -8.95 7.00
C LEU A 101 13.04 -7.46 6.95
N ILE A 102 11.93 -7.11 6.34
CA ILE A 102 11.48 -5.72 6.24
C ILE A 102 11.15 -5.17 7.62
N LEU A 103 10.51 -5.97 8.49
CA LEU A 103 10.27 -5.58 9.87
C LEU A 103 11.59 -5.33 10.61
N GLY A 104 12.57 -6.21 10.43
CA GLY A 104 13.92 -6.02 10.97
C GLY A 104 14.56 -4.75 10.44
N GLY A 105 14.37 -4.45 9.17
CA GLY A 105 14.86 -3.23 8.54
C GLY A 105 14.21 -1.97 9.11
N TRP A 106 12.90 -1.99 9.32
CA TRP A 106 12.20 -0.87 9.98
C TRP A 106 12.70 -0.68 11.41
N THR A 107 12.89 -1.78 12.14
CA THR A 107 13.39 -1.76 13.51
C THR A 107 14.81 -1.15 13.52
N PHE A 108 15.67 -1.59 12.62
CA PHE A 108 17.01 -1.04 12.45
C PHE A 108 16.97 0.46 12.16
N ALA A 109 16.11 0.87 11.22
CA ALA A 109 15.98 2.28 10.85
C ALA A 109 15.51 3.13 12.03
N VAL A 110 14.53 2.65 12.81
CA VAL A 110 14.06 3.35 14.00
C VAL A 110 15.20 3.50 15.01
N SER A 111 16.01 2.45 15.22
CA SER A 111 17.11 2.49 16.17
C SER A 111 18.19 3.52 15.77
N ILE A 112 18.40 3.73 14.47
CA ILE A 112 19.43 4.64 13.93
C ILE A 112 18.90 6.08 13.86
N PHE A 113 17.68 6.27 13.35
CA PHE A 113 17.17 7.59 12.97
C PHE A 113 16.25 8.23 14.02
N SER A 114 16.15 7.65 15.22
CA SER A 114 15.29 8.17 16.29
C SER A 114 16.11 8.59 17.51
N ARG A 115 17.27 9.22 17.28
CA ARG A 115 18.15 9.66 18.37
C ARG A 115 17.56 10.81 19.20
N GLN A 116 16.59 11.53 18.64
CA GLN A 116 15.91 12.63 19.32
C GLN A 116 14.85 12.15 20.32
N LEU A 117 14.48 10.86 20.28
CA LEU A 117 13.50 10.31 21.21
C LEU A 117 14.10 10.15 22.60
N PRO A 118 13.29 10.35 23.67
CA PRO A 118 13.72 9.94 25.00
C PRO A 118 14.09 8.45 25.03
N GLU A 119 15.10 8.10 25.79
CA GLU A 119 15.60 6.73 25.86
C GLU A 119 14.51 5.73 26.26
N VAL A 120 13.65 6.12 27.22
CA VAL A 120 12.55 5.27 27.68
C VAL A 120 11.53 5.02 26.55
N MET A 121 11.20 6.06 25.80
CA MET A 121 10.28 5.95 24.66
C MET A 121 10.87 5.02 23.59
N LEU A 122 12.12 5.21 23.23
CA LEU A 122 12.78 4.40 22.22
C LEU A 122 12.85 2.93 22.65
N ALA A 123 13.20 2.69 23.92
CA ALA A 123 13.25 1.32 24.45
C ALA A 123 11.88 0.62 24.32
N ARG A 124 10.81 1.32 24.63
CA ARG A 124 9.45 0.78 24.50
C ARG A 124 9.05 0.53 23.05
N VAL A 125 9.35 1.48 22.16
CA VAL A 125 9.05 1.32 20.73
C VAL A 125 9.77 0.09 20.17
N LEU A 126 11.09 -0.02 20.44
CA LEU A 126 11.88 -1.14 19.94
C LEU A 126 11.43 -2.47 20.59
N ALA A 127 11.04 -2.47 21.85
CA ALA A 127 10.52 -3.66 22.52
C ALA A 127 9.24 -4.18 21.86
N VAL A 128 8.32 -3.27 21.55
CA VAL A 128 7.06 -3.67 20.87
C VAL A 128 7.36 -4.23 19.48
N MET A 129 8.26 -3.60 18.75
CA MET A 129 8.67 -4.11 17.43
C MET A 129 9.33 -5.48 17.55
N GLY A 130 10.10 -5.69 18.62
CA GLY A 130 10.67 -7.00 18.93
C GLY A 130 9.64 -8.06 19.21
N MET A 131 8.55 -7.70 19.89
CA MET A 131 7.44 -8.63 20.13
C MET A 131 6.78 -9.07 18.82
N ILE A 132 6.54 -8.13 17.91
CA ILE A 132 5.96 -8.44 16.61
C ILE A 132 6.91 -9.35 15.84
N SER A 133 8.20 -9.03 15.84
CA SER A 133 9.23 -9.82 15.17
C SER A 133 9.30 -11.24 15.75
N THR A 134 9.19 -11.38 17.07
CA THR A 134 9.15 -12.68 17.74
C THR A 134 8.01 -13.53 17.20
N GLY A 135 6.81 -12.94 17.07
CA GLY A 135 5.66 -13.65 16.51
C GLY A 135 5.91 -14.16 15.11
N PHE A 136 6.47 -13.33 14.23
CA PHE A 136 6.73 -13.73 12.86
C PHE A 136 7.88 -14.72 12.75
N LEU A 137 8.91 -14.59 13.57
CA LEU A 137 10.03 -15.55 13.59
C LEU A 137 9.58 -16.90 14.09
N LEU A 138 8.75 -16.96 15.11
CA LEU A 138 8.15 -18.22 15.57
C LEU A 138 7.31 -18.86 14.47
N PHE A 139 6.52 -18.05 13.78
CA PHE A 139 5.71 -18.53 12.66
C PHE A 139 6.60 -19.16 11.57
N LEU A 140 7.67 -18.47 11.19
CA LEU A 140 8.62 -18.97 10.19
C LEU A 140 9.27 -20.29 10.62
N ILE A 141 9.77 -20.34 11.85
CA ILE A 141 10.54 -21.49 12.32
C ILE A 141 9.63 -22.71 12.54
N ILE A 142 8.43 -22.50 13.10
CA ILE A 142 7.54 -23.60 13.49
C ILE A 142 6.71 -24.10 12.32
N THR A 143 6.05 -23.20 11.57
CA THR A 143 5.05 -23.59 10.57
C THR A 143 5.48 -23.38 9.12
N SER A 144 6.47 -22.55 8.86
CA SER A 144 6.74 -22.06 7.50
C SER A 144 8.23 -21.92 7.24
N ASN A 145 9.01 -22.93 7.62
CA ASN A 145 10.47 -22.89 7.54
C ASN A 145 10.91 -22.90 6.07
N PRO A 146 11.54 -21.82 5.57
CA PRO A 146 11.98 -21.80 4.17
C PRO A 146 13.21 -22.68 3.91
N PHE A 147 13.86 -23.22 4.95
CA PHE A 147 15.08 -24.02 4.83
C PHE A 147 14.85 -25.51 5.00
N SER A 148 13.61 -25.99 4.96
CA SER A 148 13.29 -27.41 5.00
C SER A 148 13.95 -28.14 3.83
N ARG A 149 14.52 -29.32 4.11
CA ARG A 149 15.32 -30.07 3.13
C ARG A 149 14.57 -31.27 2.61
N LEU A 150 14.81 -31.59 1.34
CA LEU A 150 14.36 -32.84 0.70
C LEU A 150 15.57 -33.80 0.66
N LEU A 151 15.85 -34.42 1.78
CA LEU A 151 16.96 -35.36 1.91
C LEU A 151 16.43 -36.70 2.40
N PRO A 152 17.04 -37.81 1.97
CA PRO A 152 18.22 -37.92 1.10
C PRO A 152 17.91 -37.87 -0.40
N GLN A 153 16.65 -37.85 -0.80
CA GLN A 153 16.25 -37.91 -2.21
C GLN A 153 15.95 -36.51 -2.75
N THR A 154 17.02 -35.88 -3.24
CA THR A 154 16.91 -34.53 -3.84
C THR A 154 16.40 -34.66 -5.28
N PRO A 155 15.37 -33.88 -5.68
CA PRO A 155 14.92 -33.86 -7.08
C PRO A 155 16.03 -33.41 -8.03
N MET A 156 16.00 -33.91 -9.25
CA MET A 156 16.96 -33.53 -10.29
C MET A 156 16.72 -32.11 -10.78
N ASP A 157 15.46 -31.65 -10.74
CA ASP A 157 15.10 -30.32 -11.14
C ASP A 157 13.84 -29.90 -10.35
N GLY A 158 13.49 -28.63 -10.42
CA GLY A 158 12.36 -28.10 -9.69
C GLY A 158 11.08 -28.00 -10.52
N ASN A 159 9.98 -27.67 -9.83
CA ASN A 159 8.64 -27.59 -10.41
C ASN A 159 8.40 -26.31 -11.21
N ASP A 160 9.26 -25.31 -11.10
CA ASP A 160 9.15 -24.01 -11.72
C ASP A 160 8.32 -23.02 -10.89
N LEU A 161 8.55 -21.76 -11.16
CA LEU A 161 7.78 -20.65 -10.61
C LEU A 161 6.45 -20.55 -11.35
N ASN A 162 5.38 -20.30 -10.63
CA ASN A 162 4.07 -20.06 -11.25
C ASN A 162 4.22 -19.05 -12.40
N PRO A 163 3.78 -19.38 -13.61
CA PRO A 163 3.94 -18.46 -14.76
C PRO A 163 3.36 -17.06 -14.57
N LEU A 164 2.29 -16.90 -13.80
CA LEU A 164 1.76 -15.57 -13.46
C LEU A 164 2.79 -14.70 -12.74
N LEU A 165 3.72 -15.32 -12.05
CA LEU A 165 4.73 -14.64 -11.26
C LEU A 165 6.03 -14.39 -12.04
N GLN A 166 6.13 -14.93 -13.26
CA GLN A 166 7.32 -14.73 -14.11
C GLN A 166 7.17 -13.40 -14.85
N ASP A 167 7.29 -12.32 -14.09
CA ASP A 167 7.00 -10.98 -14.57
C ASP A 167 7.72 -9.94 -13.70
N VAL A 168 7.98 -8.76 -14.26
CA VAL A 168 8.59 -7.66 -13.52
C VAL A 168 7.73 -7.24 -12.32
N GLY A 169 6.41 -7.48 -12.40
CA GLY A 169 5.50 -7.19 -11.30
C GLY A 169 5.89 -7.92 -10.03
N LEU A 170 6.30 -9.18 -10.12
CA LEU A 170 6.76 -9.92 -8.94
C LEU A 170 8.04 -9.33 -8.36
N ILE A 171 8.91 -8.78 -9.21
CA ILE A 171 10.18 -8.21 -8.74
C ILE A 171 9.92 -6.96 -7.89
N VAL A 172 9.00 -6.09 -8.30
CA VAL A 172 8.86 -4.76 -7.69
C VAL A 172 7.66 -4.60 -6.76
N HIS A 173 6.50 -5.21 -7.09
CA HIS A 173 5.27 -4.94 -6.34
C HIS A 173 5.29 -5.47 -4.91
N PRO A 174 5.61 -6.77 -4.65
CA PRO A 174 5.54 -7.26 -3.26
C PRO A 174 6.52 -6.56 -2.33
N PRO A 175 7.80 -6.31 -2.70
CA PRO A 175 8.66 -5.56 -1.79
C PRO A 175 8.16 -4.16 -1.46
N MET A 176 7.63 -3.43 -2.43
CA MET A 176 7.09 -2.08 -2.20
C MET A 176 5.87 -2.13 -1.29
N LEU A 177 4.97 -3.08 -1.56
CA LEU A 177 3.75 -3.26 -0.75
C LEU A 177 4.11 -3.59 0.69
N TYR A 178 5.06 -4.52 0.89
CA TYR A 178 5.45 -4.96 2.23
C TYR A 178 6.15 -3.84 3.01
N MET A 179 6.91 -2.98 2.33
CA MET A 179 7.52 -1.82 3.01
C MET A 179 6.45 -0.97 3.72
N GLY A 180 5.31 -0.77 3.09
CA GLY A 180 4.21 -0.02 3.69
C GLY A 180 3.41 -0.83 4.70
N TYR A 181 3.05 -2.04 4.30
CA TYR A 181 2.25 -2.97 5.10
C TYR A 181 2.90 -3.20 6.48
N VAL A 182 4.17 -3.57 6.44
CA VAL A 182 4.97 -3.81 7.65
C VAL A 182 5.29 -2.49 8.36
N GLY A 183 5.46 -1.41 7.60
CA GLY A 183 5.82 -0.10 8.16
C GLY A 183 4.80 0.44 9.17
N PHE A 184 3.53 0.04 9.07
CA PHE A 184 2.54 0.42 10.07
C PHE A 184 2.79 -0.21 11.44
N SER A 185 3.68 -1.20 11.53
CA SER A 185 4.12 -1.71 12.84
C SER A 185 4.86 -0.64 13.63
N VAL A 186 5.54 0.31 12.95
CA VAL A 186 6.21 1.43 13.63
C VAL A 186 5.18 2.36 14.26
N ALA A 187 4.14 2.75 13.50
CA ALA A 187 3.07 3.59 14.04
C ALA A 187 2.39 2.91 15.24
N PHE A 188 2.14 1.60 15.11
CA PHE A 188 1.56 0.79 16.18
C PHE A 188 2.48 0.79 17.42
N ALA A 189 3.78 0.60 17.23
CA ALA A 189 4.74 0.56 18.33
C ALA A 189 4.80 1.92 19.05
N PHE A 190 4.75 3.02 18.30
CA PHE A 190 4.68 4.36 18.89
C PHE A 190 3.39 4.54 19.71
N ALA A 191 2.27 4.05 19.22
CA ALA A 191 0.99 4.13 19.93
C ALA A 191 1.02 3.33 21.24
N ILE A 192 1.55 2.11 21.20
CA ILE A 192 1.65 1.27 22.40
C ILE A 192 2.64 1.90 23.41
N ALA A 193 3.77 2.44 22.93
CA ALA A 193 4.73 3.11 23.81
C ALA A 193 4.10 4.34 24.47
N ALA A 194 3.25 5.08 23.74
CA ALA A 194 2.53 6.24 24.32
C ALA A 194 1.60 5.79 25.43
N LEU A 195 0.86 4.71 25.21
CA LEU A 195 -0.05 4.17 26.23
C LEU A 195 0.70 3.67 27.45
N LEU A 196 1.80 2.95 27.25
CA LEU A 196 2.61 2.43 28.36
C LEU A 196 3.27 3.55 29.17
N GLY A 197 3.79 4.55 28.48
CA GLY A 197 4.56 5.62 29.12
C GLY A 197 3.75 6.82 29.56
N GLY A 198 2.50 6.91 29.17
CA GLY A 198 1.65 8.05 29.54
C GLY A 198 1.99 9.33 28.82
N ARG A 199 2.72 9.26 27.69
CA ARG A 199 3.13 10.45 26.93
C ARG A 199 2.57 10.44 25.53
N LEU A 200 1.59 11.31 25.28
CA LEU A 200 1.00 11.50 23.96
C LEU A 200 0.78 13.00 23.75
N ASP A 201 1.84 13.69 23.38
CA ASP A 201 1.87 15.14 23.20
C ASP A 201 2.25 15.48 21.75
N ALA A 202 2.42 16.78 21.47
CA ALA A 202 2.79 17.26 20.14
C ALA A 202 4.16 16.69 19.69
N ALA A 203 5.09 16.54 20.63
CA ALA A 203 6.42 15.99 20.32
C ALA A 203 6.30 14.52 19.90
N TRP A 204 5.50 13.72 20.60
CA TRP A 204 5.25 12.33 20.22
C TRP A 204 4.67 12.23 18.82
N ALA A 205 3.67 13.07 18.49
CA ALA A 205 3.07 13.08 17.16
C ALA A 205 4.10 13.45 16.09
N ARG A 206 4.97 14.41 16.39
CA ARG A 206 6.04 14.81 15.48
C ARG A 206 7.05 13.70 15.24
N TRP A 207 7.39 12.93 16.28
CA TRP A 207 8.33 11.81 16.15
C TRP A 207 7.75 10.67 15.32
N SER A 208 6.46 10.35 15.49
CA SER A 208 5.86 9.21 14.82
C SER A 208 5.40 9.51 13.39
N ARG A 209 5.09 10.77 13.08
CA ARG A 209 4.49 11.13 11.80
C ARG A 209 5.33 10.80 10.57
N PRO A 210 6.66 11.10 10.54
CA PRO A 210 7.43 10.77 9.33
C PRO A 210 7.50 9.27 9.05
N TRP A 211 7.56 8.44 10.08
CA TRP A 211 7.53 6.98 9.91
C TRP A 211 6.21 6.53 9.29
N THR A 212 5.12 7.08 9.77
CA THR A 212 3.77 6.78 9.24
C THR A 212 3.63 7.24 7.78
N LEU A 213 4.15 8.44 7.46
CA LEU A 213 4.11 8.98 6.09
C LEU A 213 4.89 8.09 5.12
N VAL A 214 6.08 7.62 5.51
CA VAL A 214 6.89 6.75 4.66
C VAL A 214 6.18 5.41 4.44
N ALA A 215 5.63 4.81 5.49
CA ALA A 215 4.87 3.57 5.37
C ALA A 215 3.66 3.74 4.45
N TRP A 216 2.92 4.83 4.63
CA TRP A 216 1.76 5.14 3.80
C TRP A 216 2.15 5.32 2.33
N ALA A 217 3.26 6.01 2.07
CA ALA A 217 3.75 6.24 0.71
C ALA A 217 4.12 4.92 0.03
N PHE A 218 4.87 4.06 0.72
CA PHE A 218 5.24 2.75 0.18
C PHE A 218 4.00 1.89 -0.09
N LEU A 219 3.04 1.88 0.83
CA LEU A 219 1.83 1.08 0.65
C LEU A 219 1.03 1.59 -0.55
N GLY A 220 0.88 2.90 -0.70
CA GLY A 220 0.18 3.50 -1.84
C GLY A 220 0.85 3.15 -3.16
N ILE A 221 2.18 3.27 -3.23
CA ILE A 221 2.93 2.92 -4.44
C ILE A 221 2.82 1.41 -4.71
N GLY A 222 2.89 0.59 -3.66
CA GLY A 222 2.72 -0.86 -3.80
C GLY A 222 1.35 -1.25 -4.35
N ILE A 223 0.29 -0.59 -3.87
CA ILE A 223 -1.07 -0.82 -4.36
C ILE A 223 -1.18 -0.43 -5.85
N VAL A 224 -0.59 0.70 -6.23
CA VAL A 224 -0.58 1.16 -7.62
C VAL A 224 0.13 0.15 -8.52
N LEU A 225 1.29 -0.34 -8.09
CA LEU A 225 2.04 -1.33 -8.86
C LEU A 225 1.25 -2.64 -9.01
N GLY A 226 0.54 -3.05 -7.97
CA GLY A 226 -0.31 -4.24 -8.03
C GLY A 226 -1.49 -4.09 -8.97
N SER A 227 -2.13 -2.92 -8.94
CA SER A 227 -3.25 -2.61 -9.85
C SER A 227 -2.78 -2.61 -11.31
N TRP A 228 -1.64 -2.00 -11.58
CA TRP A 228 -1.05 -1.98 -12.92
C TRP A 228 -0.67 -3.39 -13.38
N TRP A 229 -0.06 -4.20 -12.50
CA TRP A 229 0.29 -5.58 -12.80
C TRP A 229 -0.95 -6.43 -13.13
N ALA A 230 -2.01 -6.29 -12.34
CA ALA A 230 -3.27 -6.98 -12.62
C ALA A 230 -3.87 -6.58 -13.96
N TYR A 231 -3.72 -5.32 -14.33
CA TYR A 231 -4.22 -4.82 -15.60
C TYR A 231 -3.55 -5.48 -16.80
N TYR A 232 -2.23 -5.49 -16.86
CA TYR A 232 -1.55 -6.00 -18.05
C TYR A 232 -1.39 -7.53 -18.03
N GLU A 233 -1.29 -8.13 -16.84
CA GLU A 233 -1.05 -9.57 -16.73
C GLU A 233 -2.34 -10.38 -16.72
N LEU A 234 -3.35 -9.93 -15.99
CA LEU A 234 -4.62 -10.65 -15.86
C LEU A 234 -5.71 -10.11 -16.78
N GLY A 235 -5.49 -8.96 -17.41
CA GLY A 235 -6.50 -8.33 -18.24
C GLY A 235 -7.66 -7.75 -17.44
N TRP A 236 -7.47 -7.51 -16.16
CA TRP A 236 -8.52 -6.93 -15.33
C TRP A 236 -8.70 -5.46 -15.71
N GLY A 237 -9.89 -5.13 -16.17
CA GLY A 237 -10.12 -3.89 -16.88
C GLY A 237 -10.61 -2.71 -16.06
N GLY A 238 -10.83 -2.85 -14.79
CA GLY A 238 -11.37 -1.78 -13.96
C GLY A 238 -10.30 -1.00 -13.23
N TRP A 239 -10.76 0.03 -12.50
CA TRP A 239 -9.85 0.80 -11.63
C TRP A 239 -9.45 -0.02 -10.41
N TRP A 240 -10.33 -0.91 -9.94
CA TRP A 240 -10.09 -1.78 -8.79
C TRP A 240 -11.02 -2.98 -8.94
N PHE A 241 -10.49 -4.18 -8.81
CA PHE A 241 -11.26 -5.40 -9.06
C PHE A 241 -12.02 -5.88 -7.83
N TRP A 242 -11.66 -5.34 -6.67
CA TRP A 242 -12.27 -5.70 -5.38
C TRP A 242 -12.03 -7.17 -5.00
N ASP A 243 -10.93 -7.75 -5.47
CA ASP A 243 -10.48 -9.05 -5.02
C ASP A 243 -10.21 -8.98 -3.52
N PRO A 244 -10.55 -10.03 -2.73
CA PRO A 244 -10.34 -9.96 -1.27
C PRO A 244 -8.90 -9.65 -0.84
N VAL A 245 -7.89 -10.14 -1.58
CA VAL A 245 -6.49 -9.85 -1.24
C VAL A 245 -6.15 -8.39 -1.56
N GLU A 246 -6.67 -7.85 -2.67
CA GLU A 246 -6.54 -6.42 -2.96
C GLU A 246 -7.18 -5.58 -1.86
N ASN A 247 -8.38 -5.95 -1.44
CA ASN A 247 -9.10 -5.26 -0.36
C ASN A 247 -8.29 -5.27 0.94
N ALA A 248 -7.60 -6.39 1.21
CA ALA A 248 -6.78 -6.55 2.42
C ALA A 248 -5.65 -5.51 2.48
N SER A 249 -5.11 -5.09 1.32
CA SER A 249 -4.08 -4.03 1.30
C SER A 249 -4.68 -2.63 1.33
N PHE A 250 -5.86 -2.47 0.77
CA PHE A 250 -6.51 -1.16 0.64
C PHE A 250 -7.04 -0.64 1.99
N MET A 251 -7.55 -1.52 2.84
CA MET A 251 -8.09 -1.13 4.15
C MET A 251 -7.05 -0.47 5.05
N PRO A 252 -5.85 -1.04 5.23
CA PRO A 252 -4.83 -0.33 6.04
C PRO A 252 -4.42 0.99 5.41
N TRP A 253 -4.42 1.12 4.08
CA TRP A 253 -4.10 2.38 3.41
C TRP A 253 -5.16 3.46 3.73
N LEU A 254 -6.44 3.10 3.73
CA LEU A 254 -7.51 4.04 4.07
C LEU A 254 -7.41 4.49 5.53
N VAL A 255 -7.21 3.56 6.45
CA VAL A 255 -7.03 3.87 7.87
C VAL A 255 -5.72 4.64 8.09
N GLY A 256 -4.68 4.28 7.36
CA GLY A 256 -3.41 5.02 7.39
C GLY A 256 -3.56 6.46 6.92
N THR A 257 -4.41 6.70 5.92
CA THR A 257 -4.73 8.05 5.45
C THR A 257 -5.39 8.86 6.58
N ALA A 258 -6.34 8.25 7.28
CA ALA A 258 -6.94 8.89 8.46
C ALA A 258 -5.89 9.15 9.53
N LEU A 259 -4.99 8.20 9.76
CA LEU A 259 -3.94 8.31 10.78
C LEU A 259 -2.99 9.48 10.50
N ILE A 260 -2.52 9.66 9.26
CA ILE A 260 -1.60 10.77 8.97
C ILE A 260 -2.27 12.13 9.20
N HIS A 261 -3.56 12.24 8.94
CA HIS A 261 -4.32 13.46 9.20
C HIS A 261 -4.56 13.66 10.71
N SER A 262 -4.86 12.58 11.42
CA SER A 262 -5.05 12.62 12.87
C SER A 262 -3.76 13.01 13.59
N LEU A 263 -2.62 12.48 13.14
CA LEU A 263 -1.29 12.87 13.65
C LEU A 263 -1.03 14.36 13.46
N ALA A 264 -1.43 14.92 12.31
CA ALA A 264 -1.27 16.35 12.06
C ALA A 264 -2.09 17.18 13.06
N VAL A 265 -3.32 16.76 13.35
CA VAL A 265 -4.17 17.45 14.34
C VAL A 265 -3.56 17.36 15.74
N THR A 266 -3.09 16.18 16.13
CA THR A 266 -2.45 15.98 17.44
C THR A 266 -1.18 16.85 17.57
N GLU A 267 -0.39 16.92 16.50
CA GLU A 267 0.83 17.74 16.48
C GLU A 267 0.52 19.24 16.60
N LYS A 268 -0.47 19.72 15.88
CA LYS A 268 -0.77 21.15 15.76
C LYS A 268 -1.69 21.67 16.87
N ARG A 269 -2.62 20.84 17.35
CA ARG A 269 -3.67 21.29 18.24
C ARG A 269 -3.76 20.51 19.56
N GLY A 270 -3.07 19.39 19.66
CA GLY A 270 -3.13 18.55 20.86
C GLY A 270 -4.47 17.86 21.07
N VAL A 271 -5.28 17.72 20.03
CA VAL A 271 -6.56 17.01 20.08
C VAL A 271 -6.49 15.76 19.21
N PHE A 272 -7.54 14.96 19.16
CA PHE A 272 -7.64 13.71 18.42
C PHE A 272 -6.68 12.62 18.96
N LYS A 273 -6.30 12.71 20.23
CA LYS A 273 -5.34 11.74 20.81
C LYS A 273 -5.89 10.31 20.76
N SER A 274 -7.16 10.12 21.15
CA SER A 274 -7.80 8.80 21.10
C SER A 274 -7.91 8.30 19.66
N TRP A 275 -8.33 9.18 18.74
CA TRP A 275 -8.38 8.85 17.33
C TRP A 275 -7.02 8.39 16.81
N THR A 276 -5.96 9.12 17.14
CA THR A 276 -4.62 8.83 16.66
C THR A 276 -4.14 7.45 17.14
N VAL A 277 -4.34 7.15 18.42
CA VAL A 277 -3.93 5.86 18.98
C VAL A 277 -4.75 4.73 18.35
N LEU A 278 -6.08 4.88 18.30
CA LEU A 278 -6.94 3.83 17.75
C LEU A 278 -6.70 3.60 16.27
N LEU A 279 -6.44 4.67 15.51
CA LEU A 279 -6.13 4.53 14.08
C LEU A 279 -4.79 3.82 13.87
N ALA A 280 -3.78 4.09 14.71
CA ALA A 280 -2.50 3.38 14.64
C ALA A 280 -2.68 1.89 14.94
N ILE A 281 -3.46 1.57 15.97
CA ILE A 281 -3.78 0.18 16.30
C ILE A 281 -4.54 -0.48 15.15
N ALA A 282 -5.54 0.22 14.59
CA ALA A 282 -6.36 -0.31 13.50
C ALA A 282 -5.55 -0.53 12.22
N ALA A 283 -4.65 0.38 11.87
CA ALA A 283 -3.85 0.26 10.65
C ALA A 283 -2.99 -1.01 10.69
N PHE A 284 -2.32 -1.25 11.82
CA PHE A 284 -1.50 -2.46 11.95
C PHE A 284 -2.37 -3.71 12.10
N SER A 285 -3.48 -3.63 12.84
CA SER A 285 -4.40 -4.75 12.99
C SER A 285 -4.96 -5.19 11.64
N LEU A 286 -5.31 -4.25 10.76
CA LEU A 286 -5.78 -4.57 9.42
C LEU A 286 -4.66 -5.17 8.56
N SER A 287 -3.41 -4.74 8.75
CA SER A 287 -2.26 -5.37 8.08
C SER A 287 -2.11 -6.83 8.51
N LEU A 288 -2.23 -7.12 9.80
CA LEU A 288 -2.19 -8.49 10.31
C LEU A 288 -3.38 -9.32 9.83
N LEU A 289 -4.57 -8.72 9.82
CA LEU A 289 -5.76 -9.40 9.30
C LEU A 289 -5.57 -9.76 7.83
N GLY A 290 -5.00 -8.85 7.05
CA GLY A 290 -4.68 -9.12 5.65
C GLY A 290 -3.71 -10.29 5.51
N THR A 291 -2.69 -10.35 6.37
CA THR A 291 -1.76 -11.48 6.39
C THR A 291 -2.50 -12.79 6.69
N PHE A 292 -3.41 -12.77 7.67
CA PHE A 292 -4.25 -13.95 7.99
C PHE A 292 -5.08 -14.37 6.78
N LEU A 293 -5.77 -13.42 6.15
CA LEU A 293 -6.66 -13.72 5.02
C LEU A 293 -5.90 -14.34 3.85
N VAL A 294 -4.70 -13.83 3.56
CA VAL A 294 -3.90 -14.31 2.42
C VAL A 294 -3.27 -15.67 2.72
N ARG A 295 -2.81 -15.90 3.96
CA ARG A 295 -1.99 -17.07 4.31
C ARG A 295 -2.76 -18.23 4.92
N SER A 296 -4.01 -18.02 5.31
CA SER A 296 -4.82 -19.07 5.93
C SER A 296 -5.53 -19.98 4.93
N GLY A 297 -5.65 -19.53 3.67
CA GLY A 297 -6.38 -20.26 2.66
C GLY A 297 -7.90 -20.16 2.79
N VAL A 298 -8.43 -19.29 3.64
CA VAL A 298 -9.89 -19.13 3.79
C VAL A 298 -10.52 -18.35 2.63
N LEU A 299 -9.71 -17.60 1.88
CA LEU A 299 -10.21 -16.81 0.75
C LEU A 299 -9.91 -17.48 -0.57
N THR A 300 -10.85 -17.40 -1.49
CA THR A 300 -10.67 -17.77 -2.89
C THR A 300 -10.15 -16.54 -3.64
N SER A 301 -8.91 -16.59 -4.10
CA SER A 301 -8.27 -15.48 -4.79
C SER A 301 -7.09 -15.99 -5.60
N VAL A 302 -6.76 -15.29 -6.69
CA VAL A 302 -5.55 -15.59 -7.47
C VAL A 302 -4.28 -15.32 -6.65
N HIS A 303 -4.37 -14.54 -5.58
CA HIS A 303 -3.25 -14.23 -4.70
C HIS A 303 -3.11 -15.21 -3.54
N ALA A 304 -4.08 -16.08 -3.30
CA ALA A 304 -4.08 -16.98 -2.17
C ALA A 304 -3.17 -18.17 -2.44
N PHE A 305 -2.36 -18.54 -1.45
CA PHE A 305 -1.55 -19.73 -1.50
C PHE A 305 -2.34 -20.90 -0.90
N ALA A 306 -1.79 -22.10 -0.95
CA ALA A 306 -2.49 -23.31 -0.54
C ALA A 306 -3.05 -23.20 0.87
N SER A 307 -4.21 -23.81 1.07
CA SER A 307 -4.86 -23.87 2.38
C SER A 307 -4.02 -24.69 3.37
N ASP A 308 -3.78 -24.12 4.54
CA ASP A 308 -3.02 -24.76 5.60
C ASP A 308 -3.60 -24.36 6.96
N PRO A 309 -4.38 -25.23 7.62
CA PRO A 309 -5.02 -24.89 8.89
C PRO A 309 -4.05 -24.52 10.01
N GLU A 310 -2.87 -25.16 10.07
CA GLU A 310 -1.86 -24.83 11.10
C GLU A 310 -1.40 -23.37 10.98
N ARG A 311 -1.10 -22.96 9.76
CA ARG A 311 -0.67 -21.58 9.50
C ARG A 311 -1.78 -20.59 9.83
N GLY A 312 -3.02 -20.92 9.46
CA GLY A 312 -4.17 -20.08 9.75
C GLY A 312 -4.41 -19.90 11.24
N VAL A 313 -4.35 -20.99 12.00
CA VAL A 313 -4.56 -20.94 13.46
C VAL A 313 -3.47 -20.10 14.13
N PHE A 314 -2.21 -20.27 13.73
CA PHE A 314 -1.10 -19.49 14.31
C PHE A 314 -1.31 -17.99 14.07
N ILE A 315 -1.61 -17.59 12.83
CA ILE A 315 -1.78 -16.17 12.51
C ILE A 315 -3.02 -15.60 13.22
N LEU A 316 -4.09 -16.39 13.31
CA LEU A 316 -5.31 -15.96 14.02
C LEU A 316 -5.03 -15.75 15.49
N ALA A 317 -4.30 -16.66 16.14
CA ALA A 317 -3.90 -16.51 17.55
C ALA A 317 -3.04 -15.25 17.75
N PHE A 318 -2.11 -15.03 16.85
CA PHE A 318 -1.25 -13.84 16.89
C PHE A 318 -2.07 -12.56 16.69
N LEU A 319 -3.00 -12.56 15.74
CA LEU A 319 -3.91 -11.44 15.51
C LEU A 319 -4.75 -11.14 16.76
N LEU A 320 -5.32 -12.17 17.38
CA LEU A 320 -6.11 -12.01 18.61
C LEU A 320 -5.26 -11.43 19.74
N LEU A 321 -4.03 -11.89 19.88
CA LEU A 321 -3.12 -11.39 20.92
C LEU A 321 -2.80 -9.91 20.68
N VAL A 322 -2.46 -9.54 19.44
CA VAL A 322 -2.09 -8.15 19.11
C VAL A 322 -3.30 -7.22 19.25
N VAL A 323 -4.43 -7.58 18.63
CA VAL A 323 -5.63 -6.73 18.65
C VAL A 323 -6.23 -6.69 20.06
N GLY A 324 -6.41 -7.84 20.68
CA GLY A 324 -6.97 -7.94 22.03
C GLY A 324 -6.09 -7.25 23.05
N GLY A 325 -4.79 -7.50 23.00
CA GLY A 325 -3.83 -6.88 23.92
C GLY A 325 -3.77 -5.37 23.77
N SER A 326 -3.71 -4.86 22.53
CA SER A 326 -3.63 -3.43 22.29
C SER A 326 -4.92 -2.70 22.67
N LEU A 327 -6.08 -3.28 22.37
CA LEU A 327 -7.36 -2.67 22.76
C LEU A 327 -7.58 -2.73 24.26
N THR A 328 -7.15 -3.80 24.94
CA THR A 328 -7.19 -3.91 26.39
C THR A 328 -6.31 -2.82 27.01
N LEU A 329 -5.09 -2.65 26.50
CA LEU A 329 -4.19 -1.61 26.98
C LEU A 329 -4.79 -0.22 26.76
N PHE A 330 -5.43 0.00 25.61
CA PHE A 330 -6.12 1.27 25.34
C PHE A 330 -7.21 1.50 26.39
N ALA A 331 -8.02 0.49 26.68
CA ALA A 331 -9.12 0.62 27.65
C ALA A 331 -8.60 0.94 29.06
N LEU A 332 -7.50 0.29 29.45
CA LEU A 332 -6.90 0.51 30.78
C LEU A 332 -6.23 1.88 30.88
N ARG A 333 -5.69 2.40 29.78
CA ARG A 333 -4.93 3.64 29.74
C ARG A 333 -5.68 4.79 29.06
N ALA A 334 -7.00 4.67 28.89
CA ALA A 334 -7.80 5.69 28.21
C ALA A 334 -7.62 7.12 28.74
N PRO A 335 -7.49 7.35 30.07
CA PRO A 335 -7.27 8.72 30.54
C PRO A 335 -6.03 9.43 29.97
N VAL A 336 -5.00 8.67 29.59
CA VAL A 336 -3.74 9.23 29.03
C VAL A 336 -4.00 9.90 27.67
N VAL A 337 -4.97 9.39 26.90
CA VAL A 337 -5.24 9.85 25.53
C VAL A 337 -6.45 10.81 25.47
N LYS A 338 -6.87 11.31 26.61
CA LYS A 338 -8.02 12.21 26.69
C LYS A 338 -7.63 13.61 26.19
N SER A 339 -8.43 14.18 25.29
CA SER A 339 -8.27 15.54 24.78
C SER A 339 -9.26 16.47 25.45
N GLN A 340 -8.84 17.70 25.77
CA GLN A 340 -9.65 18.66 26.51
C GLN A 340 -9.88 19.97 25.76
N VAL A 341 -9.35 20.13 24.56
CA VAL A 341 -9.44 21.37 23.77
C VAL A 341 -10.63 21.28 22.81
N GLY A 342 -11.45 22.31 22.76
CA GLY A 342 -12.58 22.39 21.84
C GLY A 342 -12.20 23.02 20.51
N PHE A 343 -13.12 22.97 19.53
CA PHE A 343 -12.97 23.59 18.21
C PHE A 343 -14.33 23.93 17.62
N ALA A 344 -14.33 24.91 16.71
CA ALA A 344 -15.56 25.43 16.09
C ALA A 344 -16.00 24.53 14.94
N LEU A 345 -17.26 24.68 14.51
CA LEU A 345 -17.81 23.92 13.38
C LEU A 345 -17.01 24.15 12.09
N TRP A 346 -16.73 25.42 11.75
CA TRP A 346 -15.92 25.74 10.57
C TRP A 346 -14.46 25.86 10.97
N SER A 347 -13.82 24.70 11.14
CA SER A 347 -12.42 24.61 11.52
C SER A 347 -11.78 23.42 10.81
N ARG A 348 -10.46 23.45 10.71
CA ARG A 348 -9.72 22.34 10.13
C ARG A 348 -9.91 21.05 10.96
N GLU A 349 -10.04 21.18 12.27
CA GLU A 349 -10.30 20.05 13.16
C GLU A 349 -11.62 19.35 12.79
N THR A 350 -12.70 20.10 12.54
CA THR A 350 -13.99 19.52 12.16
C THR A 350 -13.90 18.80 10.81
N LEU A 351 -13.26 19.42 9.83
CA LEU A 351 -13.12 18.82 8.49
C LEU A 351 -12.23 17.56 8.55
N LEU A 352 -11.20 17.57 9.39
CA LEU A 352 -10.35 16.38 9.55
C LEU A 352 -11.04 15.29 10.37
N LEU A 353 -11.94 15.65 11.30
CA LEU A 353 -12.80 14.66 11.95
C LEU A 353 -13.72 13.99 10.93
N LEU A 354 -14.32 14.77 10.06
CA LEU A 354 -15.17 14.25 8.98
C LEU A 354 -14.35 13.34 8.05
N ASN A 355 -13.12 13.72 7.72
CA ASN A 355 -12.19 12.90 6.94
C ASN A 355 -11.96 11.54 7.63
N ASN A 356 -11.66 11.55 8.92
CA ASN A 356 -11.43 10.32 9.68
C ASN A 356 -12.67 9.43 9.67
N LEU A 357 -13.83 10.01 9.90
CA LEU A 357 -15.09 9.24 9.91
C LEU A 357 -15.37 8.62 8.55
N MET A 358 -15.24 9.37 7.47
CA MET A 358 -15.51 8.86 6.14
C MET A 358 -14.55 7.75 5.75
N LEU A 359 -13.27 7.89 6.06
CA LEU A 359 -12.27 6.89 5.74
C LEU A 359 -12.46 5.61 6.57
N VAL A 360 -12.80 5.75 7.86
CA VAL A 360 -13.07 4.59 8.71
C VAL A 360 -14.33 3.87 8.26
N VAL A 361 -15.38 4.62 7.89
CA VAL A 361 -16.61 4.02 7.35
C VAL A 361 -16.31 3.28 6.05
N ALA A 362 -15.53 3.89 5.16
CA ALA A 362 -15.15 3.25 3.90
C ALA A 362 -14.39 1.94 4.16
N ALA A 363 -13.40 1.97 5.04
CA ALA A 363 -12.64 0.78 5.41
C ALA A 363 -13.54 -0.29 6.04
N SER A 364 -14.49 0.12 6.88
CA SER A 364 -15.44 -0.79 7.52
C SER A 364 -16.39 -1.43 6.51
N MET A 365 -16.85 -0.67 5.52
CA MET A 365 -17.72 -1.21 4.46
C MET A 365 -16.97 -2.21 3.59
N ILE A 366 -15.69 -1.95 3.31
CA ILE A 366 -14.84 -2.89 2.55
C ILE A 366 -14.62 -4.15 3.38
N LEU A 367 -14.32 -4.00 4.67
CA LEU A 367 -14.12 -5.12 5.59
C LEU A 367 -15.36 -6.00 5.68
N LEU A 368 -16.53 -5.38 5.82
CA LEU A 368 -17.80 -6.11 5.87
C LEU A 368 -18.03 -6.91 4.59
N GLY A 369 -17.86 -6.29 3.43
CA GLY A 369 -18.05 -6.96 2.16
C GLY A 369 -17.05 -8.09 1.92
N THR A 370 -15.82 -7.92 2.40
CA THR A 370 -14.76 -8.91 2.23
C THR A 370 -14.98 -10.11 3.17
N LEU A 371 -15.37 -9.87 4.42
CA LEU A 371 -15.52 -10.92 5.43
C LEU A 371 -16.91 -11.55 5.46
N TYR A 372 -17.93 -10.87 4.96
CA TYR A 372 -19.32 -11.35 5.06
C TYR A 372 -19.50 -12.75 4.44
N PRO A 373 -18.97 -13.03 3.23
CA PRO A 373 -19.07 -14.38 2.67
C PRO A 373 -18.45 -15.45 3.57
N LEU A 374 -17.32 -15.14 4.22
CA LEU A 374 -16.66 -16.08 5.12
C LEU A 374 -17.48 -16.35 6.38
N LEU A 375 -18.05 -15.30 6.95
CA LEU A 375 -18.87 -15.41 8.15
C LEU A 375 -20.15 -16.21 7.86
N LEU A 376 -20.78 -15.93 6.74
CA LEU A 376 -22.01 -16.62 6.35
C LEU A 376 -21.75 -18.10 6.12
N ASP A 377 -20.67 -18.43 5.42
CA ASP A 377 -20.28 -19.84 5.19
C ASP A 377 -20.01 -20.55 6.52
N ALA A 378 -19.26 -19.90 7.42
CA ALA A 378 -18.90 -20.49 8.71
C ALA A 378 -20.11 -20.71 9.62
N LEU A 379 -21.08 -19.80 9.59
CA LEU A 379 -22.23 -19.85 10.50
C LEU A 379 -23.39 -20.69 9.96
N SER A 380 -23.62 -20.70 8.66
CA SER A 380 -24.79 -21.35 8.05
C SER A 380 -24.45 -22.30 6.90
N GLY A 381 -23.21 -22.34 6.44
CA GLY A 381 -22.81 -23.12 5.29
C GLY A 381 -23.29 -22.55 3.96
N ALA A 382 -23.96 -21.39 3.98
CA ALA A 382 -24.44 -20.75 2.77
C ALA A 382 -23.29 -20.12 2.01
N LYS A 383 -23.31 -20.25 0.68
CA LYS A 383 -22.30 -19.65 -0.19
C LYS A 383 -22.85 -18.35 -0.78
N LEU A 384 -22.11 -17.27 -0.62
CA LEU A 384 -22.46 -15.95 -1.12
C LEU A 384 -21.22 -15.31 -1.71
N SER A 385 -21.38 -14.60 -2.80
CA SER A 385 -20.32 -13.83 -3.41
C SER A 385 -20.67 -12.35 -3.33
N VAL A 386 -19.73 -11.54 -2.84
CA VAL A 386 -19.87 -10.09 -2.79
C VAL A 386 -18.84 -9.51 -3.76
N GLY A 387 -19.30 -8.73 -4.73
CA GLY A 387 -18.46 -8.24 -5.81
C GLY A 387 -18.52 -6.74 -6.02
N PRO A 388 -17.98 -6.27 -7.16
CA PRO A 388 -17.88 -4.83 -7.43
C PRO A 388 -19.16 -4.02 -7.27
N PRO A 389 -20.38 -4.55 -7.59
CA PRO A 389 -21.56 -3.71 -7.35
C PRO A 389 -21.73 -3.25 -5.92
N TYR A 390 -21.49 -4.13 -4.93
CA TYR A 390 -21.55 -3.74 -3.52
C TYR A 390 -20.46 -2.71 -3.18
N PHE A 391 -19.22 -3.04 -3.53
CA PHE A 391 -18.08 -2.20 -3.15
C PHE A 391 -18.16 -0.82 -3.80
N ASN A 392 -18.51 -0.77 -5.08
CA ASN A 392 -18.65 0.52 -5.77
C ASN A 392 -19.80 1.35 -5.21
N ALA A 393 -20.93 0.71 -4.89
CA ALA A 393 -22.10 1.42 -4.33
C ALA A 393 -21.80 2.02 -2.97
N MET A 394 -20.95 1.37 -2.18
CA MET A 394 -20.58 1.86 -0.83
C MET A 394 -19.42 2.85 -0.87
N PHE A 395 -18.37 2.55 -1.66
CA PHE A 395 -17.12 3.31 -1.65
C PHE A 395 -17.21 4.63 -2.42
N LEU A 396 -17.81 4.61 -3.63
CA LEU A 396 -17.76 5.78 -4.51
C LEU A 396 -18.51 7.00 -3.95
N PRO A 397 -19.72 6.86 -3.36
CA PRO A 397 -20.36 8.02 -2.75
C PRO A 397 -19.58 8.60 -1.57
N LEU A 398 -18.94 7.76 -0.76
CA LEU A 398 -18.11 8.22 0.36
C LEU A 398 -16.91 9.00 -0.16
N MET A 399 -16.28 8.53 -1.23
CA MET A 399 -15.13 9.24 -1.81
C MET A 399 -15.55 10.54 -2.49
N ALA A 400 -16.72 10.59 -3.12
CA ALA A 400 -17.26 11.84 -3.67
C ALA A 400 -17.48 12.87 -2.58
N ALA A 401 -18.10 12.46 -1.47
CA ALA A 401 -18.31 13.34 -0.31
C ALA A 401 -16.98 13.78 0.30
N LEU A 402 -16.02 12.87 0.37
CA LEU A 402 -14.68 13.18 0.89
C LEU A 402 -13.97 14.22 0.01
N MET A 403 -14.04 14.08 -1.32
CA MET A 403 -13.46 15.06 -2.23
C MET A 403 -14.14 16.42 -2.10
N ALA A 404 -15.45 16.45 -1.94
CA ALA A 404 -16.19 17.70 -1.71
C ALA A 404 -15.73 18.39 -0.43
N ALA A 405 -15.58 17.62 0.64
CA ALA A 405 -15.12 18.13 1.94
C ALA A 405 -13.65 18.53 1.93
N LEU A 406 -12.82 17.83 1.15
CA LEU A 406 -11.38 18.07 1.06
C LEU A 406 -11.07 19.50 0.61
N ALA A 407 -11.77 19.98 -0.42
CA ALA A 407 -11.56 21.33 -0.95
C ALA A 407 -11.88 22.39 0.10
N VAL A 408 -12.96 22.18 0.86
CA VAL A 408 -13.31 23.07 1.98
C VAL A 408 -12.25 22.98 3.07
N GLY A 409 -11.81 21.75 3.39
CA GLY A 409 -10.85 21.50 4.47
C GLY A 409 -9.48 22.13 4.23
N VAL A 410 -9.04 22.23 2.98
CA VAL A 410 -7.78 22.89 2.64
C VAL A 410 -7.83 24.38 2.97
N LEU A 411 -8.99 25.02 2.78
CA LEU A 411 -9.15 26.47 2.93
C LEU A 411 -9.50 26.90 4.35
N VAL A 412 -10.12 26.03 5.17
CA VAL A 412 -10.47 26.41 6.55
C VAL A 412 -9.22 26.54 7.40
N ARG A 413 -9.32 27.36 8.43
CA ARG A 413 -8.25 27.63 9.40
C ARG A 413 -8.36 26.70 10.60
N TRP A 414 -7.26 26.57 11.33
CA TRP A 414 -7.29 25.95 12.64
C TRP A 414 -8.15 26.78 13.60
N LYS A 415 -8.83 26.13 14.51
CA LYS A 415 -9.70 26.66 15.55
C LYS A 415 -11.04 27.18 15.02
N ASP A 416 -11.05 28.22 14.21
CA ASP A 416 -12.29 28.85 13.75
C ASP A 416 -12.07 29.60 12.44
N THR A 417 -13.05 29.55 11.57
CA THR A 417 -13.03 30.22 10.27
C THR A 417 -14.33 31.04 10.12
N PRO A 418 -14.24 32.35 9.86
CA PRO A 418 -15.45 33.11 9.57
C PRO A 418 -16.14 32.60 8.31
N SER A 419 -17.46 32.34 8.41
CA SER A 419 -18.19 31.74 7.30
C SER A 419 -18.24 32.65 6.07
N ARG A 420 -18.32 33.96 6.25
CA ARG A 420 -18.30 34.92 5.13
C ARG A 420 -16.99 34.87 4.37
N TRP A 421 -15.85 34.80 5.09
CA TRP A 421 -14.54 34.72 4.47
C TRP A 421 -14.43 33.41 3.70
N LEU A 422 -14.90 32.31 4.28
CA LEU A 422 -14.83 30.98 3.64
C LEU A 422 -15.68 30.98 2.37
N LEU A 423 -16.89 31.51 2.40
CA LEU A 423 -17.74 31.60 1.22
C LEU A 423 -17.10 32.47 0.13
N GLY A 424 -16.42 33.54 0.50
CA GLY A 424 -15.67 34.37 -0.45
C GLY A 424 -14.53 33.66 -1.09
N MET A 425 -13.87 32.76 -0.34
CA MET A 425 -12.79 31.93 -0.89
C MET A 425 -13.33 30.85 -1.82
N LEU A 426 -14.44 30.22 -1.46
CA LEU A 426 -14.98 29.04 -2.17
C LEU A 426 -15.77 29.40 -3.42
N THR A 427 -16.46 30.56 -3.44
CA THR A 427 -17.37 30.92 -4.54
C THR A 427 -16.66 30.96 -5.91
N PRO A 428 -15.51 31.65 -6.07
CA PRO A 428 -14.86 31.63 -7.38
C PRO A 428 -14.33 30.24 -7.75
N VAL A 429 -13.92 29.45 -6.75
CA VAL A 429 -13.48 28.07 -6.98
C VAL A 429 -14.65 27.24 -7.52
N LEU A 430 -15.82 27.37 -6.92
CA LEU A 430 -17.00 26.62 -7.37
C LEU A 430 -17.42 27.01 -8.78
N VAL A 431 -17.44 28.31 -9.08
CA VAL A 431 -17.82 28.79 -10.42
C VAL A 431 -16.82 28.27 -11.46
N ALA A 432 -15.54 28.42 -11.21
CA ALA A 432 -14.50 27.95 -12.12
C ALA A 432 -14.55 26.42 -12.30
N SER A 433 -14.80 25.69 -11.22
CA SER A 433 -14.95 24.23 -11.27
C SER A 433 -16.15 23.81 -12.12
N ALA A 434 -17.27 24.50 -11.97
CA ALA A 434 -18.46 24.22 -12.77
C ALA A 434 -18.23 24.48 -14.26
N VAL A 435 -17.55 25.59 -14.58
CA VAL A 435 -17.20 25.92 -15.98
C VAL A 435 -16.25 24.87 -16.56
N LEU A 436 -15.21 24.50 -15.82
CA LEU A 436 -14.25 23.48 -16.30
C LEU A 436 -14.92 22.11 -16.44
N ALA A 437 -15.80 21.73 -15.54
CA ALA A 437 -16.52 20.47 -15.59
C ALA A 437 -17.42 20.40 -16.81
N ALA A 438 -18.16 21.49 -17.07
CA ALA A 438 -19.04 21.58 -18.25
C ALA A 438 -18.21 21.52 -19.53
N ALA A 439 -17.13 22.28 -19.62
CA ALA A 439 -16.25 22.27 -20.79
C ALA A 439 -15.63 20.90 -21.05
N GLY A 440 -15.16 20.24 -19.99
CA GLY A 440 -14.60 18.91 -20.10
C GLY A 440 -15.62 17.88 -20.55
N SER A 441 -16.83 17.94 -20.00
CA SER A 441 -17.92 17.04 -20.42
C SER A 441 -18.26 17.23 -21.89
N MET A 442 -18.32 18.48 -22.34
CA MET A 442 -18.62 18.78 -23.74
C MET A 442 -17.50 18.32 -24.67
N TYR A 443 -16.26 18.38 -24.24
CA TYR A 443 -15.11 17.97 -25.05
C TYR A 443 -15.20 16.49 -25.45
N PHE A 444 -15.68 15.65 -24.54
CA PHE A 444 -15.79 14.20 -24.81
C PHE A 444 -17.02 13.83 -25.62
N GLY A 445 -17.95 14.73 -25.80
CA GLY A 445 -19.07 14.59 -26.73
C GLY A 445 -20.29 13.87 -26.17
N ASP A 446 -20.12 12.67 -25.72
CA ASP A 446 -21.21 11.86 -25.15
C ASP A 446 -21.43 12.24 -23.70
N PHE A 447 -22.53 12.93 -23.42
CA PHE A 447 -22.81 13.42 -22.07
C PHE A 447 -22.99 12.25 -21.09
N ASN A 448 -22.37 12.41 -19.92
CA ASN A 448 -22.40 11.39 -18.86
C ASN A 448 -22.39 12.10 -17.50
N TRP A 449 -23.39 11.82 -16.66
CA TRP A 449 -23.52 12.45 -15.36
C TRP A 449 -22.33 12.13 -14.45
N ALA A 450 -21.80 10.90 -14.51
CA ALA A 450 -20.66 10.51 -13.68
C ALA A 450 -19.40 11.30 -14.07
N VAL A 451 -19.20 11.48 -15.39
CA VAL A 451 -18.06 12.28 -15.87
C VAL A 451 -18.18 13.72 -15.42
N LEU A 452 -19.37 14.32 -15.56
CA LEU A 452 -19.60 15.69 -15.11
C LEU A 452 -19.33 15.83 -13.61
N ALA A 453 -19.86 14.92 -12.80
CA ALA A 453 -19.68 14.96 -11.34
C ALA A 453 -18.22 14.83 -10.94
N VAL A 454 -17.48 13.90 -11.55
CA VAL A 454 -16.07 13.69 -11.20
C VAL A 454 -15.21 14.85 -11.69
N PHE A 455 -15.49 15.39 -12.87
CA PHE A 455 -14.78 16.58 -13.35
C PHE A 455 -15.02 17.76 -12.41
N LEU A 456 -16.26 17.94 -11.94
CA LEU A 456 -16.59 19.00 -10.97
C LEU A 456 -15.80 18.80 -9.68
N LEU A 457 -15.81 17.59 -9.12
CA LEU A 457 -15.09 17.31 -7.87
C LEU A 457 -13.56 17.43 -8.04
N SER A 458 -13.02 16.97 -9.15
CA SER A 458 -11.58 17.05 -9.42
C SER A 458 -11.11 18.49 -9.59
N ALA A 459 -11.87 19.30 -10.36
CA ALA A 459 -11.58 20.72 -10.51
C ALA A 459 -11.71 21.44 -9.18
N TRP A 460 -12.74 21.10 -8.38
CA TRP A 460 -12.98 21.64 -7.04
C TRP A 460 -11.77 21.43 -6.14
N VAL A 461 -11.24 20.20 -6.11
CA VAL A 461 -10.05 19.86 -5.30
C VAL A 461 -8.81 20.62 -5.79
N VAL A 462 -8.54 20.60 -7.09
CA VAL A 462 -7.33 21.22 -7.66
C VAL A 462 -7.37 22.74 -7.48
N LEU A 463 -8.50 23.36 -7.80
CA LEU A 463 -8.62 24.81 -7.72
C LEU A 463 -8.65 25.32 -6.28
N ALA A 464 -9.22 24.55 -5.35
CA ALA A 464 -9.16 24.90 -3.91
C ALA A 464 -7.72 24.89 -3.43
N GLY A 465 -6.93 23.90 -3.84
CA GLY A 465 -5.50 23.88 -3.52
C GLY A 465 -4.74 25.06 -4.09
N PHE A 466 -5.05 25.42 -5.34
CA PHE A 466 -4.45 26.59 -5.99
C PHE A 466 -4.87 27.89 -5.31
N ARG A 467 -6.15 27.99 -4.91
CA ARG A 467 -6.67 29.15 -4.18
C ARG A 467 -5.95 29.32 -2.84
N ASP A 468 -5.74 28.22 -2.13
CA ASP A 468 -4.98 28.21 -0.87
C ASP A 468 -3.54 28.68 -1.09
N PHE A 469 -2.91 28.20 -2.15
CA PHE A 469 -1.56 28.61 -2.52
C PHE A 469 -1.50 30.12 -2.78
N LEU A 470 -2.44 30.65 -3.57
CA LEU A 470 -2.49 32.08 -3.85
C LEU A 470 -2.69 32.92 -2.60
N ASP A 471 -3.57 32.47 -1.70
CA ASP A 471 -3.80 33.16 -0.43
C ASP A 471 -2.53 33.20 0.43
N LYS A 472 -1.81 32.08 0.49
CA LYS A 472 -0.60 31.98 1.31
C LYS A 472 0.59 32.75 0.73
N THR A 473 0.59 33.01 -0.57
CA THR A 473 1.73 33.68 -1.25
C THR A 473 1.44 35.13 -1.65
N ARG A 474 0.25 35.64 -1.36
CA ARG A 474 -0.21 36.96 -1.84
C ARG A 474 0.69 38.12 -1.43
N HIS A 475 1.38 38.01 -0.28
CA HIS A 475 2.22 39.10 0.25
C HIS A 475 3.69 38.98 -0.14
N LYS A 476 4.10 37.88 -0.75
CA LYS A 476 5.52 37.59 -1.06
C LYS A 476 5.82 37.50 -2.54
N GLY A 477 4.78 37.48 -3.37
CA GLY A 477 4.92 37.14 -4.77
C GLY A 477 5.01 35.61 -4.97
N VAL A 478 4.72 35.18 -6.19
CA VAL A 478 4.51 33.75 -6.47
C VAL A 478 5.79 32.93 -6.21
N LEU A 479 6.92 33.35 -6.75
CA LEU A 479 8.16 32.56 -6.66
C LEU A 479 8.73 32.55 -5.24
N ALA A 480 8.82 33.74 -4.61
CA ALA A 480 9.32 33.83 -3.23
C ALA A 480 8.38 33.12 -2.27
N GLY A 481 7.07 33.25 -2.49
CA GLY A 481 6.05 32.58 -1.69
C GLY A 481 6.14 31.06 -1.81
N ALA A 482 6.31 30.55 -3.03
CA ALA A 482 6.45 29.12 -3.27
C ALA A 482 7.67 28.55 -2.52
N ARG A 483 8.77 29.28 -2.55
CA ARG A 483 10.00 28.87 -1.85
C ARG A 483 9.88 28.91 -0.32
N SER A 484 8.96 29.72 0.20
CA SER A 484 8.76 29.87 1.64
C SER A 484 7.89 28.77 2.23
N LEU A 485 7.18 27.99 1.42
CA LEU A 485 6.26 26.95 1.89
C LEU A 485 7.03 25.67 2.21
N THR A 486 6.57 24.93 3.21
CA THR A 486 7.25 23.72 3.71
C THR A 486 7.11 22.55 2.74
N ARG A 487 7.99 21.56 2.89
CA ARG A 487 7.89 20.29 2.15
C ARG A 487 6.59 19.56 2.48
N SER A 488 6.14 19.64 3.73
CA SER A 488 4.87 19.05 4.16
C SER A 488 3.69 19.68 3.39
N TYR A 489 3.71 20.99 3.20
CA TYR A 489 2.68 21.68 2.42
C TYR A 489 2.67 21.20 0.97
N TRP A 490 3.84 21.14 0.34
CA TRP A 490 3.95 20.69 -1.06
C TRP A 490 3.58 19.22 -1.20
N GLY A 491 3.93 18.41 -0.20
CA GLY A 491 3.51 17.01 -0.17
C GLY A 491 2.00 16.85 -0.12
N MET A 492 1.33 17.65 0.70
CA MET A 492 -0.13 17.69 0.77
C MET A 492 -0.73 18.09 -0.58
N GLN A 493 -0.22 19.15 -1.19
CA GLN A 493 -0.70 19.62 -2.50
C GLN A 493 -0.55 18.54 -3.56
N LEU A 494 0.60 17.88 -3.58
CA LEU A 494 0.87 16.82 -4.55
C LEU A 494 -0.06 15.61 -4.35
N ALA A 495 -0.28 15.22 -3.10
CA ALA A 495 -1.16 14.10 -2.80
C ALA A 495 -2.62 14.41 -3.19
N HIS A 496 -3.09 15.61 -2.90
CA HIS A 496 -4.45 16.01 -3.26
C HIS A 496 -4.62 16.11 -4.79
N LEU A 497 -3.60 16.61 -5.49
CA LEU A 497 -3.60 16.61 -6.95
C LEU A 497 -3.69 15.16 -7.47
N GLY A 498 -2.98 14.24 -6.84
CA GLY A 498 -3.03 12.82 -7.18
C GLY A 498 -4.42 12.23 -7.08
N ILE A 499 -5.19 12.62 -6.05
CA ILE A 499 -6.57 12.19 -5.90
C ILE A 499 -7.40 12.63 -7.11
N ALA A 500 -7.28 13.88 -7.51
CA ALA A 500 -8.02 14.43 -8.65
C ALA A 500 -7.65 13.72 -9.96
N VAL A 501 -6.35 13.53 -10.20
CA VAL A 501 -5.85 12.85 -11.40
C VAL A 501 -6.36 11.40 -11.45
N CYS A 502 -6.28 10.70 -10.31
CA CYS A 502 -6.76 9.32 -10.20
C CYS A 502 -8.26 9.23 -10.49
N ALA A 503 -9.06 10.13 -9.92
CA ALA A 503 -10.51 10.15 -10.12
C ALA A 503 -10.88 10.38 -11.60
N ILE A 504 -10.18 11.29 -12.27
CA ILE A 504 -10.39 11.53 -13.71
C ILE A 504 -10.09 10.26 -14.50
N GLY A 505 -8.96 9.59 -14.20
CA GLY A 505 -8.62 8.34 -14.85
C GLY A 505 -9.68 7.26 -14.63
N ILE A 506 -10.17 7.13 -13.41
CA ILE A 506 -11.21 6.14 -13.08
C ILE A 506 -12.48 6.40 -13.91
N VAL A 507 -12.97 7.64 -13.90
CA VAL A 507 -14.26 7.90 -14.56
C VAL A 507 -14.15 7.82 -16.07
N LEU A 508 -13.08 8.33 -16.67
CA LEU A 508 -12.94 8.28 -18.14
C LEU A 508 -12.72 6.86 -18.64
N SER A 509 -11.87 6.08 -17.94
CA SER A 509 -11.67 4.69 -18.36
C SER A 509 -12.89 3.83 -18.10
N SER A 510 -13.67 4.12 -17.05
CA SER A 510 -14.90 3.36 -16.76
C SER A 510 -16.03 3.66 -17.72
N GLN A 511 -16.18 4.92 -18.14
CA GLN A 511 -17.35 5.36 -18.92
C GLN A 511 -17.12 5.32 -20.42
N TYR A 512 -15.88 5.47 -20.89
CA TYR A 512 -15.61 5.65 -22.32
C TYR A 512 -14.71 4.56 -22.91
N SER A 513 -14.40 3.50 -22.19
CA SER A 513 -13.67 2.36 -22.73
C SER A 513 -14.51 1.64 -23.78
N ALA A 514 -13.86 1.17 -24.83
CA ALA A 514 -14.46 0.36 -25.86
C ALA A 514 -13.77 -1.00 -25.92
N GLN A 515 -14.54 -2.05 -26.15
CA GLN A 515 -14.03 -3.42 -26.24
C GLN A 515 -14.77 -4.19 -27.31
N ARG A 516 -14.03 -5.02 -28.05
CA ARG A 516 -14.65 -6.02 -28.94
C ARG A 516 -13.88 -7.33 -28.83
N ASP A 517 -14.64 -8.41 -28.73
CA ASP A 517 -14.15 -9.78 -28.83
C ASP A 517 -14.62 -10.34 -30.14
N LEU A 518 -13.71 -10.82 -30.99
CA LEU A 518 -14.06 -11.24 -32.33
C LEU A 518 -13.06 -12.27 -32.85
N ARG A 519 -13.50 -12.99 -33.93
CA ARG A 519 -12.63 -13.86 -34.69
C ARG A 519 -11.91 -13.00 -35.74
N MET A 520 -10.59 -13.12 -35.81
CA MET A 520 -9.80 -12.44 -36.85
C MET A 520 -8.92 -13.45 -37.57
N SER A 521 -9.02 -13.46 -38.88
CA SER A 521 -8.11 -14.17 -39.77
C SER A 521 -6.98 -13.22 -40.17
N PRO A 522 -5.81 -13.74 -40.59
CA PRO A 522 -4.77 -12.85 -41.10
C PRO A 522 -5.28 -11.97 -42.24
N GLY A 523 -5.07 -10.67 -42.14
CA GLY A 523 -5.57 -9.67 -43.07
C GLY A 523 -6.86 -8.99 -42.65
N ASP A 524 -7.55 -9.52 -41.65
CA ASP A 524 -8.78 -8.90 -41.14
C ASP A 524 -8.49 -7.62 -40.38
N THR A 525 -9.40 -6.67 -40.47
CA THR A 525 -9.31 -5.37 -39.78
C THR A 525 -10.59 -5.16 -38.97
N VAL A 526 -10.41 -4.53 -37.80
CA VAL A 526 -11.54 -4.09 -36.97
C VAL A 526 -11.33 -2.62 -36.62
N GLU A 527 -12.41 -1.85 -36.63
CA GLU A 527 -12.42 -0.47 -36.20
C GLU A 527 -13.00 -0.38 -34.79
N LEU A 528 -12.29 0.29 -33.88
CA LEU A 528 -12.73 0.49 -32.51
C LEU A 528 -12.16 1.81 -32.01
N GLY A 529 -13.02 2.68 -31.50
CA GLY A 529 -12.61 3.94 -30.90
C GLY A 529 -11.87 4.88 -31.86
N GLY A 530 -12.13 4.79 -33.15
CA GLY A 530 -11.45 5.60 -34.17
C GLY A 530 -10.12 5.03 -34.63
N TYR A 531 -9.76 3.83 -34.16
CA TYR A 531 -8.54 3.13 -34.55
C TYR A 531 -8.87 1.90 -35.38
N HIS A 532 -8.01 1.58 -36.35
CA HIS A 532 -8.12 0.39 -37.18
C HIS A 532 -7.02 -0.59 -36.78
N PHE A 533 -7.43 -1.79 -36.40
CA PHE A 533 -6.53 -2.87 -35.95
C PHE A 533 -6.49 -3.94 -37.04
N LEU A 534 -5.34 -4.08 -37.69
CA LEU A 534 -5.11 -5.08 -38.74
C LEU A 534 -4.35 -6.26 -38.15
N PHE A 535 -4.96 -7.45 -38.17
CA PHE A 535 -4.30 -8.68 -37.68
C PHE A 535 -3.48 -9.28 -38.82
N ASP A 536 -2.17 -9.36 -38.65
CA ASP A 536 -1.25 -9.88 -39.65
C ASP A 536 -0.87 -11.36 -39.40
N GLY A 537 -1.60 -12.02 -38.49
CA GLY A 537 -1.35 -13.41 -38.15
C GLY A 537 -0.45 -13.56 -36.92
N ALA A 538 -0.21 -14.80 -36.54
CA ALA A 538 0.63 -15.14 -35.41
C ALA A 538 1.75 -16.09 -35.86
N LYS A 539 2.95 -15.91 -35.32
CA LYS A 539 4.14 -16.72 -35.64
C LYS A 539 4.66 -17.39 -34.39
N HIS A 540 5.21 -18.58 -34.57
CA HIS A 540 5.85 -19.31 -33.50
C HIS A 540 7.09 -18.56 -33.02
N HIS A 541 7.29 -18.51 -31.70
CA HIS A 541 8.41 -17.84 -31.05
C HIS A 541 8.92 -18.70 -29.90
N GLU A 542 10.25 -18.77 -29.75
CA GLU A 542 10.90 -19.50 -28.65
C GLU A 542 11.38 -18.51 -27.60
N GLY A 543 10.89 -18.65 -26.38
CA GLY A 543 11.35 -17.89 -25.25
C GLY A 543 12.35 -18.66 -24.39
N PRO A 544 12.83 -18.08 -23.29
CA PRO A 544 13.82 -18.76 -22.44
C PRO A 544 13.31 -20.07 -21.82
N ASN A 545 12.04 -20.10 -21.39
CA ASN A 545 11.44 -21.28 -20.76
C ASN A 545 9.99 -21.48 -21.19
N TYR A 546 9.65 -20.92 -22.34
CA TYR A 546 8.31 -21.06 -22.92
C TYR A 546 8.41 -21.03 -24.43
N THR A 547 7.39 -21.54 -25.07
CA THR A 547 7.14 -21.30 -26.49
C THR A 547 5.87 -20.47 -26.62
N SER A 548 5.74 -19.70 -27.68
CA SER A 548 4.56 -18.86 -27.84
C SER A 548 4.12 -18.74 -29.28
N ASP A 549 2.85 -18.38 -29.45
CA ASP A 549 2.34 -17.83 -30.71
C ASP A 549 2.27 -16.31 -30.52
N LYS A 550 3.07 -15.60 -31.30
CA LYS A 550 3.24 -14.16 -31.17
C LYS A 550 2.54 -13.47 -32.33
N GLY A 551 1.49 -12.74 -32.03
CA GLY A 551 0.69 -12.03 -33.03
C GLY A 551 1.34 -10.72 -33.46
N SER A 552 0.92 -10.21 -34.60
CA SER A 552 1.25 -8.87 -35.07
C SER A 552 -0.04 -8.14 -35.41
N ILE A 553 -0.27 -7.03 -34.72
CA ILE A 553 -1.46 -6.18 -34.92
C ILE A 553 -0.95 -4.79 -35.30
N HIS A 554 -1.26 -4.35 -36.50
CA HIS A 554 -0.90 -3.00 -36.97
C HIS A 554 -2.06 -2.07 -36.67
N VAL A 555 -1.81 -1.04 -35.91
CA VAL A 555 -2.85 -0.07 -35.52
C VAL A 555 -2.63 1.21 -36.30
N SER A 556 -3.69 1.70 -36.93
CA SER A 556 -3.64 2.94 -37.68
C SER A 556 -4.81 3.84 -37.30
N ARG A 557 -4.63 5.13 -37.55
CA ARG A 557 -5.65 6.15 -37.38
C ARG A 557 -5.51 7.17 -38.51
N ASP A 558 -6.61 7.49 -39.15
CA ASP A 558 -6.65 8.45 -40.27
C ASP A 558 -5.64 8.07 -41.36
N GLY A 559 -5.53 6.76 -41.65
CA GLY A 559 -4.67 6.24 -42.68
C GLY A 559 -3.20 6.16 -42.36
N LYS A 560 -2.80 6.52 -41.12
CA LYS A 560 -1.40 6.51 -40.69
C LYS A 560 -1.20 5.46 -39.61
N GLU A 561 -0.19 4.61 -39.79
CA GLU A 561 0.17 3.61 -38.76
C GLU A 561 0.77 4.32 -37.56
N ILE A 562 0.24 3.99 -36.37
CA ILE A 562 0.67 4.61 -35.11
C ILE A 562 1.34 3.62 -34.17
N ALA A 563 1.08 2.31 -34.30
CA ALA A 563 1.65 1.31 -33.43
C ALA A 563 1.59 -0.07 -34.05
N THR A 564 2.51 -0.94 -33.65
CA THR A 564 2.43 -2.38 -33.93
C THR A 564 2.49 -3.09 -32.60
N LEU A 565 1.46 -3.93 -32.32
CA LEU A 565 1.33 -4.64 -31.07
C LEU A 565 1.64 -6.12 -31.29
N HIS A 566 2.24 -6.75 -30.27
CA HIS A 566 2.65 -8.15 -30.34
C HIS A 566 2.08 -8.94 -29.18
N PRO A 567 0.77 -9.21 -29.17
CA PRO A 567 0.21 -10.09 -28.14
C PRO A 567 0.72 -11.51 -28.33
N GLU A 568 0.88 -12.23 -27.22
CA GLU A 568 1.41 -13.60 -27.24
C GLU A 568 0.48 -14.54 -26.48
N LYS A 569 0.43 -15.79 -26.98
CA LYS A 569 -0.13 -16.91 -26.22
C LYS A 569 1.05 -17.81 -25.89
N ARG A 570 1.47 -17.83 -24.62
CA ARG A 570 2.66 -18.56 -24.17
C ARG A 570 2.29 -19.92 -23.59
N LEU A 571 3.13 -20.93 -23.88
CA LEU A 571 3.10 -22.22 -23.19
C LEU A 571 4.40 -22.35 -22.41
N TYR A 572 4.30 -22.30 -21.08
CA TYR A 572 5.45 -22.49 -20.20
C TYR A 572 5.75 -23.98 -20.13
N THR A 573 6.96 -24.37 -20.52
CA THR A 573 7.27 -25.77 -20.85
C THR A 573 7.28 -26.70 -19.64
N VAL A 574 7.74 -26.22 -18.47
CA VAL A 574 7.87 -27.09 -17.29
C VAL A 574 6.49 -27.46 -16.72
N GLN A 575 5.61 -26.46 -16.53
CA GLN A 575 4.28 -26.69 -15.97
C GLN A 575 3.21 -26.95 -17.01
N SER A 576 3.56 -26.85 -18.29
CA SER A 576 2.59 -26.94 -19.40
C SER A 576 1.41 -25.99 -19.22
N SER A 577 1.72 -24.77 -18.77
CA SER A 577 0.74 -23.76 -18.43
C SER A 577 0.66 -22.71 -19.53
N MET A 578 -0.57 -22.43 -19.98
CA MET A 578 -0.83 -21.40 -21.00
C MET A 578 -1.03 -20.05 -20.33
N MET A 579 -0.37 -19.02 -20.87
CA MET A 579 -0.51 -17.65 -20.39
C MET A 579 -0.75 -16.72 -21.57
N THR A 580 -1.63 -15.75 -21.38
CA THR A 580 -1.90 -14.69 -22.35
C THR A 580 -1.11 -13.44 -21.96
N GLU A 581 -0.29 -12.95 -22.92
CA GLU A 581 0.45 -11.71 -22.74
C GLU A 581 -0.13 -10.69 -23.71
N ALA A 582 -0.69 -9.62 -23.18
CA ALA A 582 -1.31 -8.58 -24.00
C ALA A 582 -0.28 -7.74 -24.73
N GLY A 583 -0.61 -7.30 -25.93
CA GLY A 583 0.11 -6.25 -26.64
C GLY A 583 -0.52 -4.91 -26.28
N ILE A 584 0.25 -3.99 -25.73
CA ILE A 584 -0.27 -2.71 -25.25
C ILE A 584 0.56 -1.57 -25.82
N ASP A 585 -0.11 -0.59 -26.42
CA ASP A 585 0.49 0.71 -26.74
C ASP A 585 0.03 1.71 -25.68
N ALA A 586 0.91 1.97 -24.73
CA ALA A 586 0.64 2.87 -23.61
C ALA A 586 0.74 4.32 -24.06
N GLY A 587 -0.29 5.11 -23.78
CA GLY A 587 -0.31 6.51 -24.13
C GLY A 587 -0.75 7.40 -22.99
N PHE A 588 -0.45 8.67 -23.09
CA PHE A 588 -0.83 9.65 -22.07
C PHE A 588 -2.35 9.77 -21.95
N THR A 589 -3.05 9.69 -23.09
CA THR A 589 -4.51 9.89 -23.12
C THR A 589 -5.29 8.62 -23.38
N ARG A 590 -4.61 7.52 -23.74
CA ARG A 590 -5.32 6.24 -23.95
C ARG A 590 -4.32 5.09 -24.04
N ASP A 591 -4.78 3.88 -23.74
CA ASP A 591 -4.07 2.64 -24.05
C ASP A 591 -4.81 1.92 -25.17
N LEU A 592 -4.04 1.33 -26.09
CA LEU A 592 -4.52 0.35 -27.06
C LEU A 592 -4.06 -1.02 -26.57
N TYR A 593 -4.99 -1.95 -26.41
CA TYR A 593 -4.74 -3.23 -25.74
C TYR A 593 -5.32 -4.34 -26.60
N VAL A 594 -4.49 -5.32 -26.96
CA VAL A 594 -4.92 -6.48 -27.73
C VAL A 594 -4.45 -7.75 -27.03
N ALA A 595 -5.33 -8.75 -26.92
CA ALA A 595 -4.98 -10.05 -26.37
C ALA A 595 -5.43 -11.14 -27.31
N LEU A 596 -4.59 -12.18 -27.47
CA LEU A 596 -4.95 -13.38 -28.22
C LEU A 596 -5.65 -14.35 -27.28
N GLY A 597 -6.80 -14.87 -27.71
CA GLY A 597 -7.50 -15.94 -27.01
C GLY A 597 -7.09 -17.31 -27.55
N GLU A 598 -8.05 -18.08 -28.04
CA GLU A 598 -7.78 -19.41 -28.56
C GLU A 598 -7.49 -19.37 -30.06
N PRO A 599 -6.57 -20.21 -30.54
CA PRO A 599 -6.41 -20.38 -31.99
C PRO A 599 -7.63 -21.05 -32.57
N LEU A 600 -8.01 -20.61 -33.76
CA LEU A 600 -9.19 -21.11 -34.49
C LEU A 600 -8.74 -21.70 -35.83
N GLU A 601 -9.69 -22.17 -36.60
CA GLU A 601 -9.40 -22.79 -37.88
C GLU A 601 -8.82 -21.82 -38.89
N ASN A 602 -7.97 -22.33 -39.79
CA ASN A 602 -7.41 -21.61 -40.93
C ASN A 602 -6.58 -20.38 -40.53
N GLY A 603 -5.84 -20.49 -39.43
CA GLY A 603 -4.96 -19.42 -38.98
C GLY A 603 -5.65 -18.26 -38.30
N ALA A 604 -6.93 -18.36 -38.05
CA ALA A 604 -7.71 -17.34 -37.35
C ALA A 604 -7.48 -17.48 -35.83
N TRP A 605 -7.73 -16.41 -35.12
CA TRP A 605 -7.62 -16.35 -33.67
C TRP A 605 -8.82 -15.63 -33.07
N ALA A 606 -9.21 -16.03 -31.88
CA ALA A 606 -10.06 -15.19 -31.04
C ALA A 606 -9.20 -14.03 -30.56
N VAL A 607 -9.66 -12.81 -30.79
CA VAL A 607 -8.88 -11.60 -30.47
C VAL A 607 -9.77 -10.66 -29.63
N ARG A 608 -9.19 -10.13 -28.58
CA ARG A 608 -9.85 -9.10 -27.75
C ARG A 608 -9.12 -7.79 -27.96
N VAL A 609 -9.88 -6.76 -28.32
CA VAL A 609 -9.34 -5.43 -28.59
C VAL A 609 -10.00 -4.44 -27.64
N HIS A 610 -9.19 -3.62 -26.99
CA HIS A 610 -9.66 -2.54 -26.11
C HIS A 610 -9.05 -1.21 -26.52
N VAL A 611 -9.83 -0.15 -26.39
CA VAL A 611 -9.34 1.23 -26.34
C VAL A 611 -9.75 1.77 -24.98
N LYS A 612 -8.76 2.14 -24.17
CA LYS A 612 -8.97 2.55 -22.78
C LYS A 612 -8.50 3.98 -22.59
N PRO A 613 -9.41 4.97 -22.57
CA PRO A 613 -9.00 6.37 -22.42
C PRO A 613 -8.57 6.66 -20.99
N PHE A 614 -7.46 7.33 -20.86
CA PHE A 614 -6.96 7.88 -19.61
C PHE A 614 -6.73 6.83 -18.51
N VAL A 615 -6.57 5.57 -18.87
CA VAL A 615 -6.40 4.52 -17.85
C VAL A 615 -5.12 4.74 -17.04
N ARG A 616 -4.05 5.26 -17.65
CA ARG A 616 -2.79 5.47 -16.93
C ARG A 616 -2.85 6.60 -15.92
N TRP A 617 -3.85 7.47 -16.01
CA TRP A 617 -4.06 8.51 -15.02
C TRP A 617 -4.42 7.93 -13.65
N ILE A 618 -5.02 6.74 -13.60
CA ILE A 618 -5.30 6.05 -12.34
C ILE A 618 -3.99 5.84 -11.56
N TRP A 619 -3.01 5.22 -12.22
CA TRP A 619 -1.73 4.89 -11.58
C TRP A 619 -0.86 6.12 -11.37
N PHE A 620 -0.89 7.04 -12.32
CA PHE A 620 -0.15 8.31 -12.18
C PHE A 620 -0.64 9.09 -10.97
N GLY A 621 -1.97 9.16 -10.78
CA GLY A 621 -2.55 9.80 -9.60
C GLY A 621 -2.12 9.13 -8.29
N GLY A 622 -2.12 7.81 -8.27
CA GLY A 622 -1.63 7.06 -7.11
C GLY A 622 -0.16 7.30 -6.82
N LEU A 623 0.67 7.39 -7.87
CA LEU A 623 2.09 7.72 -7.71
C LEU A 623 2.27 9.14 -7.15
N LEU A 624 1.47 10.10 -7.61
CA LEU A 624 1.51 11.46 -7.07
C LEU A 624 1.16 11.47 -5.59
N MET A 625 0.18 10.68 -5.18
CA MET A 625 -0.18 10.54 -3.75
C MET A 625 1.00 10.00 -2.94
N GLY A 626 1.62 8.92 -3.43
CA GLY A 626 2.77 8.32 -2.75
C GLY A 626 3.96 9.27 -2.67
N LEU A 627 4.27 9.96 -3.76
CA LEU A 627 5.36 10.94 -3.78
C LEU A 627 5.06 12.12 -2.86
N GLY A 628 3.78 12.53 -2.78
CA GLY A 628 3.37 13.58 -1.85
C GLY A 628 3.62 13.19 -0.41
N GLY A 629 3.29 11.95 -0.04
CA GLY A 629 3.59 11.43 1.30
C GLY A 629 5.08 11.38 1.59
N ALA A 630 5.87 10.92 0.62
CA ALA A 630 7.33 10.86 0.76
C ALA A 630 7.93 12.27 0.93
N LEU A 631 7.46 13.23 0.13
CA LEU A 631 7.92 14.62 0.23
C LEU A 631 7.58 15.21 1.60
N ALA A 632 6.37 14.95 2.11
CA ALA A 632 5.96 15.42 3.44
C ALA A 632 6.86 14.82 4.53
N ALA A 633 7.25 13.54 4.38
CA ALA A 633 8.12 12.88 5.35
C ALA A 633 9.52 13.51 5.41
N LEU A 634 9.96 14.15 4.32
CA LEU A 634 11.26 14.81 4.22
C LEU A 634 11.26 16.23 4.81
N ASP A 635 10.17 16.68 5.44
CA ASP A 635 10.08 18.01 6.03
C ASP A 635 11.17 18.22 7.08
N ARG A 636 11.81 19.37 7.04
CA ARG A 636 12.94 19.71 7.93
C ARG A 636 12.58 19.66 9.40
N ARG A 637 11.33 19.95 9.77
CA ARG A 637 10.91 19.98 11.19
C ARG A 637 11.07 18.62 11.87
N TYR A 638 11.05 17.53 11.11
CA TYR A 638 11.21 16.19 11.67
C TYR A 638 12.67 15.84 12.01
N ARG A 639 13.62 16.64 11.49
CA ARG A 639 15.06 16.44 11.71
C ARG A 639 15.61 17.36 12.81
N VAL A 640 14.88 18.39 13.20
CA VAL A 640 15.33 19.34 14.22
C VAL A 640 15.09 18.73 15.58
N LYS A 641 16.14 18.71 16.41
CA LYS A 641 16.02 18.30 17.81
C LYS A 641 15.04 19.24 18.51
N VAL A 642 14.02 18.67 19.13
CA VAL A 642 13.14 19.44 20.00
C VAL A 642 14.01 19.86 21.19
N LYS A 643 14.27 21.16 21.31
CA LYS A 643 14.88 21.70 22.53
C LYS A 643 13.90 21.39 23.67
N THR A 644 14.22 20.41 24.47
CA THR A 644 13.57 20.25 25.77
C THR A 644 13.81 21.56 26.50
N ARG A 645 12.78 22.33 26.74
CA ARG A 645 12.80 23.35 27.75
C ARG A 645 12.99 22.57 29.05
N VAL A 646 14.24 22.44 29.46
CA VAL A 646 14.54 22.20 30.87
C VAL A 646 13.94 23.43 31.55
N ARG A 647 12.81 23.31 32.19
CA ARG A 647 12.41 24.25 33.24
C ARG A 647 13.55 24.16 34.25
N GLU A 648 14.40 25.15 34.24
CA GLU A 648 15.31 25.39 35.34
C GLU A 648 14.41 25.60 36.56
N ALA A 649 14.23 24.54 37.33
CA ALA A 649 13.74 24.66 38.69
C ALA A 649 14.88 25.21 39.53
N UNK A 650 15.15 26.07 39.17
CA UNK A 650 16.11 26.59 39.91
C UNK A 650 15.68 27.79 40.51
N GLY A 651 15.73 28.11 41.18
CA GLY A 651 15.67 29.41 41.74
C GLY A 651 14.61 29.60 42.83
N LEU A 652 14.51 28.66 43.75
CA LEU A 652 13.87 28.95 45.05
C LEU A 652 14.51 28.11 46.15
N ALA A 653 15.84 28.12 46.20
CA ALA A 653 16.54 27.65 47.37
C ALA A 653 17.68 28.65 47.66
N GLY A 654 17.33 29.85 48.04
CA GLY A 654 18.34 30.83 48.32
C GLY A 654 17.82 32.20 48.73
N GLN A 655 16.75 32.25 49.48
CA GLN A 655 16.47 33.45 50.24
C GLN A 655 15.66 33.05 51.47
N GLY A 656 16.37 32.70 52.50
CA GLY A 656 15.81 32.40 53.81
C GLY A 656 16.93 32.13 54.82
N ALA A 657 17.74 33.17 55.14
CA ALA A 657 18.50 33.23 56.36
C ALA A 657 18.42 34.66 56.85
#